data_ac5ff75e6a3116648ecf53aba5c547a3
#
_entry.id   ac5ff75e6a3116648ecf53aba5c547a3
#
_cell.length_a   1.000
_cell.length_b   1.000
_cell.length_c   1.000
_cell.angle_alpha   90.00
_cell.angle_beta   90.00
_cell.angle_gamma   90.00
#
_symmetry.space_group_name_H-M   'P 1'
#
loop_
_entity.id
_entity.type
_entity.pdbx_description
1 polymer ?
#
loop_
_entity_poly.entity_id
_entity_poly.type
_entity_poly.pdbx_seq_one_letter_code
_entity_poly.pdbx_strand_id
1 'polypeptide(L)'
;MAEELQTEIMQSFIGKVVRKDLAFLVKGNLPVPTYVLEYLLGQYCATDDEEIISQGLEKVKDVIRNNYINRAESEEVKGKIRENGRFRIIDKVTAVLNDRNDIYQASFANLTLTGVPISDEIIIKNPKLLSGNGVWSIVTIAYQPGDEIKQRWLIESLKPIQISNVDVVDFIDQRAKFTTDEWIDFMVHTVGLNPDALNRREKFIVLSRLLPFVENNFNFMELGPKGTGKSHVFQEFSPYGVLVSGGDVTSARLFVKMSGNKEILGLVGYWDTVAWDEYEQQKGKAVDAVLIDTMQNYLANKSFNRGKATHEASASMAFVGNTKHTVEYMLKNSHLFESIPTAFIKGAFLDRIHLYNPGWEVKMLKKDSFSKGYGLITDYISAILHELRKKDFSPLLANYAKFSGSLSERDHLAIRKTFSGMVKLLYPNGVFTDEEAFEIINFAAEGRKRVKDQLYTIDETFRAEPAYFEYEDLKAHTKVQVKTLEQLDYGKEDYRPAEPAPLTEIPAASSQVAPPVILSEAKNLPAADKSATAPIAPENLPSTVKEIRMNQRGVSYTKLFGPYLRTAHKVELTDPFIRQPYQIDNLIEFIQTVKQSVADPEGLEIHLSTANDDEHRPDVIDIFDAITDDLAPRGIDFTYDFDATHDRFIRLDNGWQINLGRGLDIFDKVERFSIDRISQEDRRCKACSIAFVRAEDQE
;
A
#
# COMPACT_ATOMS: atom_id res chain seq x y z
N MET A 1 16.11 34.62 21.12
CA MET A 1 16.11 33.20 20.60
C MET A 1 15.40 33.07 19.26
N ALA A 2 14.08 33.30 19.13
CA ALA A 2 13.42 33.10 17.82
C ALA A 2 13.90 34.05 16.71
N GLU A 3 14.13 35.34 17.02
CA GLU A 3 14.65 36.31 16.03
C GLU A 3 16.13 36.08 15.69
N GLU A 4 16.93 35.71 16.63
CA GLU A 4 18.34 35.36 16.45
C GLU A 4 18.46 34.11 15.52
N LEU A 5 17.67 33.07 15.77
CA LEU A 5 17.64 31.87 14.92
C LEU A 5 17.20 32.23 13.50
N GLN A 6 16.20 33.08 13.31
CA GLN A 6 15.75 33.48 11.96
C GLN A 6 16.85 34.25 11.21
N THR A 7 17.62 35.10 11.91
CA THR A 7 18.77 35.81 11.34
C THR A 7 19.88 34.85 10.93
N GLU A 8 20.21 33.88 11.80
CA GLU A 8 21.23 32.87 11.51
C GLU A 8 20.85 31.97 10.33
N ILE A 9 19.59 31.57 10.23
CA ILE A 9 19.03 30.84 9.10
C ILE A 9 19.25 31.61 7.79
N MET A 10 18.89 32.89 7.76
CA MET A 10 19.06 33.75 6.58
C MET A 10 20.51 33.89 6.16
N GLN A 11 21.42 34.04 7.12
CA GLN A 11 22.86 34.17 6.85
C GLN A 11 23.50 32.87 6.37
N SER A 12 23.08 31.72 6.93
CA SER A 12 23.65 30.41 6.60
C SER A 12 23.11 29.88 5.27
N PHE A 13 21.87 30.19 4.91
CA PHE A 13 21.22 29.64 3.73
C PHE A 13 20.75 30.75 2.76
N ILE A 14 21.65 31.70 2.44
CA ILE A 14 21.38 32.82 1.54
C ILE A 14 20.78 32.33 0.21
N GLY A 15 19.61 32.85 -0.19
CA GLY A 15 18.93 32.48 -1.42
C GLY A 15 18.33 31.06 -1.43
N LYS A 16 18.40 30.31 -0.31
CA LYS A 16 17.90 28.93 -0.19
C LYS A 16 16.72 28.84 0.79
N VAL A 17 16.34 29.93 1.40
CA VAL A 17 15.25 30.02 2.37
C VAL A 17 14.18 31.01 1.92
N VAL A 18 12.94 30.78 2.40
CA VAL A 18 11.80 31.63 2.14
C VAL A 18 10.88 31.61 3.36
N ARG A 19 10.21 32.72 3.60
CA ARG A 19 9.19 32.80 4.63
C ARG A 19 7.97 31.96 4.27
N LYS A 20 7.60 31.00 5.10
CA LYS A 20 6.65 29.94 4.77
C LYS A 20 5.20 30.40 4.62
N ASP A 21 4.80 31.49 5.28
CA ASP A 21 3.47 32.08 5.15
C ASP A 21 3.20 32.65 3.75
N LEU A 22 4.25 33.06 3.00
CA LEU A 22 4.10 33.65 1.67
C LEU A 22 3.47 32.66 0.67
N ALA A 23 3.78 31.38 0.78
CA ALA A 23 3.19 30.36 -0.09
C ALA A 23 1.67 30.29 0.07
N PHE A 24 1.16 30.42 1.30
CA PHE A 24 -0.29 30.46 1.55
C PHE A 24 -0.95 31.71 0.98
N LEU A 25 -0.27 32.87 1.02
CA LEU A 25 -0.78 34.12 0.47
C LEU A 25 -0.92 34.07 -1.05
N VAL A 26 -0.05 33.31 -1.74
CA VAL A 26 -0.08 33.14 -3.19
C VAL A 26 -1.02 32.02 -3.61
N LYS A 27 -1.08 30.95 -2.84
CA LYS A 27 -1.78 29.71 -3.22
C LYS A 27 -3.27 29.90 -3.44
N GLY A 28 -3.98 30.57 -2.54
CA GLY A 28 -5.43 30.72 -2.64
C GLY A 28 -6.10 29.37 -2.99
N ASN A 29 -6.90 29.35 -4.08
CA ASN A 29 -7.56 28.15 -4.60
C ASN A 29 -6.81 27.48 -5.78
N LEU A 30 -5.55 27.84 -6.00
CA LEU A 30 -4.77 27.29 -7.11
C LEU A 30 -4.40 25.82 -6.85
N PRO A 31 -4.69 24.88 -7.76
CA PRO A 31 -4.33 23.47 -7.63
C PRO A 31 -2.85 23.23 -7.99
N VAL A 32 -1.97 24.08 -7.49
CA VAL A 32 -0.52 24.05 -7.71
C VAL A 32 0.14 23.61 -6.41
N PRO A 33 1.05 22.62 -6.42
CA PRO A 33 1.78 22.20 -5.24
C PRO A 33 2.60 23.33 -4.61
N THR A 34 2.73 23.30 -3.30
CA THR A 34 3.47 24.35 -2.55
C THR A 34 4.91 24.48 -3.00
N TYR A 35 5.60 23.38 -3.33
CA TYR A 35 6.97 23.45 -3.83
C TYR A 35 7.15 24.25 -5.13
N VAL A 36 6.12 24.24 -5.99
CA VAL A 36 6.11 25.07 -7.22
C VAL A 36 6.03 26.55 -6.88
N LEU A 37 5.19 26.91 -5.89
CA LEU A 37 5.06 28.29 -5.43
C LEU A 37 6.33 28.76 -4.73
N GLU A 38 6.90 27.94 -3.86
CA GLU A 38 8.14 28.27 -3.14
C GLU A 38 9.34 28.38 -4.08
N TYR A 39 9.39 27.60 -5.17
CA TYR A 39 10.41 27.80 -6.22
C TYR A 39 10.33 29.19 -6.83
N LEU A 40 9.13 29.70 -7.12
CA LEU A 40 8.95 31.06 -7.64
C LEU A 40 9.23 32.12 -6.58
N LEU A 41 8.74 31.92 -5.36
CA LEU A 41 9.01 32.81 -4.21
C LEU A 41 10.50 32.92 -3.92
N GLY A 42 11.23 31.79 -3.98
CA GLY A 42 12.68 31.77 -3.80
C GLY A 42 13.44 32.62 -4.80
N GLN A 43 12.88 32.87 -5.99
CA GLN A 43 13.53 33.74 -6.99
C GLN A 43 13.36 35.24 -6.70
N TYR A 44 12.33 35.64 -5.94
CA TYR A 44 11.94 37.05 -5.75
C TYR A 44 11.82 37.46 -4.28
N CYS A 45 11.66 36.52 -3.36
CA CYS A 45 11.34 36.78 -1.95
C CYS A 45 12.31 36.10 -0.96
N ALA A 46 13.49 35.64 -1.42
CA ALA A 46 14.51 35.03 -0.56
C ALA A 46 15.37 36.12 0.13
N THR A 47 14.75 36.95 0.94
CA THR A 47 15.33 38.08 1.67
C THR A 47 14.53 38.34 2.94
N ASP A 48 15.08 39.12 3.87
CA ASP A 48 14.42 39.64 5.07
C ASP A 48 13.85 41.05 4.91
N ASP A 49 14.11 41.68 3.77
CA ASP A 49 13.59 43.02 3.44
C ASP A 49 12.10 42.95 3.04
N GLU A 50 11.22 43.45 3.90
CA GLU A 50 9.76 43.43 3.70
C GLU A 50 9.31 44.20 2.44
N GLU A 51 10.04 45.21 2.02
CA GLU A 51 9.69 45.97 0.79
C GLU A 51 10.02 45.13 -0.44
N ILE A 52 11.17 44.47 -0.46
CA ILE A 52 11.56 43.56 -1.52
C ILE A 52 10.63 42.33 -1.54
N ILE A 53 10.26 41.76 -0.38
CA ILE A 53 9.28 40.68 -0.26
C ILE A 53 7.93 41.10 -0.86
N SER A 54 7.44 42.28 -0.51
CA SER A 54 6.14 42.77 -1.03
C SER A 54 6.15 42.92 -2.55
N GLN A 55 7.20 43.53 -3.12
CA GLN A 55 7.38 43.66 -4.57
C GLN A 55 7.56 42.28 -5.25
N GLY A 56 8.32 41.39 -4.62
CA GLY A 56 8.54 40.01 -5.08
C GLY A 56 7.23 39.23 -5.12
N LEU A 57 6.40 39.37 -4.08
CA LEU A 57 5.11 38.68 -3.97
C LEU A 57 4.15 39.07 -5.11
N GLU A 58 4.10 40.36 -5.45
CA GLU A 58 3.31 40.83 -6.61
C GLU A 58 3.86 40.29 -7.93
N LYS A 59 5.18 40.27 -8.12
CA LYS A 59 5.78 39.62 -9.30
C LYS A 59 5.44 38.12 -9.39
N VAL A 60 5.47 37.38 -8.28
CA VAL A 60 5.10 35.95 -8.27
C VAL A 60 3.62 35.78 -8.63
N LYS A 61 2.72 36.61 -8.07
CA LYS A 61 1.30 36.60 -8.43
C LYS A 61 1.09 36.90 -9.93
N ASP A 62 1.84 37.84 -10.48
CA ASP A 62 1.77 38.17 -11.90
C ASP A 62 2.30 37.02 -12.78
N VAL A 63 3.42 36.39 -12.39
CA VAL A 63 3.94 35.22 -13.09
C VAL A 63 2.90 34.08 -13.11
N ILE A 64 2.25 33.85 -11.99
CA ILE A 64 1.22 32.80 -11.91
C ILE A 64 0.00 33.22 -12.74
N ARG A 65 -0.51 34.43 -12.58
CA ARG A 65 -1.67 34.95 -13.33
C ARG A 65 -1.47 34.86 -14.84
N ASN A 66 -0.26 35.17 -15.32
CA ASN A 66 0.03 35.26 -16.75
C ASN A 66 0.45 33.93 -17.37
N ASN A 67 1.01 32.99 -16.59
CA ASN A 67 1.62 31.78 -17.15
C ASN A 67 0.97 30.47 -16.64
N TYR A 68 0.33 30.48 -15.47
CA TYR A 68 -0.41 29.31 -15.02
C TYR A 68 -1.70 29.16 -15.83
N ILE A 69 -1.93 27.96 -16.33
CA ILE A 69 -3.13 27.66 -17.12
C ILE A 69 -4.15 26.96 -16.24
N ASN A 70 -5.34 27.54 -16.15
CA ASN A 70 -6.49 26.80 -15.68
C ASN A 70 -7.01 25.93 -16.84
N ARG A 71 -7.32 24.68 -16.57
CA ARG A 71 -7.83 23.74 -17.58
C ARG A 71 -9.10 24.24 -18.29
N ALA A 72 -9.93 25.02 -17.61
CA ALA A 72 -11.12 25.62 -18.18
C ALA A 72 -10.80 26.66 -19.24
N GLU A 73 -9.61 27.29 -19.19
CA GLU A 73 -9.16 28.37 -20.10
C GLU A 73 -8.27 27.83 -21.23
N SER A 74 -8.11 26.52 -21.33
CA SER A 74 -7.20 25.84 -22.26
C SER A 74 -7.36 26.34 -23.71
N GLU A 75 -8.58 26.42 -24.22
CA GLU A 75 -8.84 26.83 -25.62
C GLU A 75 -8.52 28.29 -25.87
N GLU A 76 -8.80 29.19 -24.91
CA GLU A 76 -8.42 30.58 -24.97
C GLU A 76 -6.90 30.76 -25.03
N VAL A 77 -6.18 30.01 -24.17
CA VAL A 77 -4.71 30.06 -24.16
C VAL A 77 -4.13 29.50 -25.46
N LYS A 78 -4.69 28.45 -26.04
CA LYS A 78 -4.30 27.93 -27.36
C LYS A 78 -4.50 29.01 -28.46
N GLY A 79 -5.61 29.74 -28.39
CA GLY A 79 -5.85 30.91 -29.28
C GLY A 79 -4.77 31.97 -29.14
N LYS A 80 -4.43 32.36 -27.92
CA LYS A 80 -3.36 33.33 -27.63
C LYS A 80 -1.99 32.86 -28.14
N ILE A 81 -1.66 31.59 -27.98
CA ILE A 81 -0.39 31.03 -28.50
C ILE A 81 -0.38 31.11 -30.03
N ARG A 82 -1.48 30.75 -30.68
CA ARG A 82 -1.63 30.82 -32.14
C ARG A 82 -1.46 32.24 -32.69
N GLU A 83 -2.03 33.23 -32.01
CA GLU A 83 -1.96 34.64 -32.39
C GLU A 83 -0.56 35.22 -32.17
N ASN A 84 0.06 34.96 -31.02
CA ASN A 84 1.35 35.52 -30.63
C ASN A 84 2.56 34.72 -31.16
N GLY A 85 2.33 33.56 -31.77
CA GLY A 85 3.36 32.68 -32.28
C GLY A 85 4.07 31.88 -31.20
N ARG A 86 4.22 32.40 -29.97
CA ARG A 86 4.82 31.72 -28.82
C ARG A 86 4.26 32.22 -27.49
N PHE A 87 4.29 31.34 -26.48
CA PHE A 87 3.80 31.69 -25.15
C PHE A 87 4.51 30.87 -24.07
N ARG A 88 4.73 31.47 -22.90
CA ARG A 88 5.33 30.77 -21.75
C ARG A 88 4.25 30.34 -20.80
N ILE A 89 4.26 29.07 -20.40
CA ILE A 89 3.25 28.46 -19.55
C ILE A 89 3.87 27.73 -18.37
N ILE A 90 3.09 27.59 -17.31
CA ILE A 90 3.36 26.68 -16.18
C ILE A 90 2.31 25.58 -16.24
N ASP A 91 2.73 24.37 -16.55
CA ASP A 91 1.84 23.21 -16.65
C ASP A 91 2.53 21.91 -16.21
N LYS A 92 1.74 20.90 -15.96
CA LYS A 92 2.20 19.56 -15.66
C LYS A 92 2.34 18.75 -16.94
N VAL A 93 3.58 18.35 -17.27
CA VAL A 93 3.94 17.75 -18.55
C VAL A 93 4.31 16.29 -18.38
N THR A 94 3.78 15.43 -19.25
CA THR A 94 4.20 14.03 -19.44
C THR A 94 4.80 13.86 -20.81
N ALA A 95 5.65 12.85 -21.00
CA ALA A 95 6.17 12.49 -22.31
C ALA A 95 6.05 10.99 -22.54
N VAL A 96 5.88 10.60 -23.80
CA VAL A 96 5.88 9.20 -24.25
C VAL A 96 6.66 9.07 -25.57
N LEU A 97 7.33 7.95 -25.78
CA LEU A 97 7.93 7.64 -27.07
C LEU A 97 6.84 7.17 -28.03
N ASN A 98 6.72 7.83 -29.19
CA ASN A 98 5.89 7.36 -30.28
C ASN A 98 6.71 6.41 -31.18
N ASP A 99 6.53 5.13 -31.01
CA ASP A 99 7.29 4.06 -31.70
C ASP A 99 7.14 4.07 -33.23
N ARG A 100 6.06 4.67 -33.76
CA ARG A 100 5.84 4.70 -35.22
C ARG A 100 6.75 5.70 -35.92
N ASN A 101 7.03 6.79 -35.24
CA ASN A 101 7.79 7.92 -35.79
C ASN A 101 9.15 8.08 -35.12
N ASP A 102 9.46 7.25 -34.12
CA ASP A 102 10.68 7.28 -33.29
C ASP A 102 10.97 8.68 -32.70
N ILE A 103 9.93 9.35 -32.18
CA ILE A 103 10.01 10.66 -31.56
C ILE A 103 9.30 10.67 -30.21
N TYR A 104 9.84 11.40 -29.24
CA TYR A 104 9.15 11.68 -28.01
C TYR A 104 8.05 12.73 -28.22
N GLN A 105 6.90 12.51 -27.57
CA GLN A 105 5.74 13.38 -27.63
C GLN A 105 5.30 13.76 -26.23
N ALA A 106 5.17 15.05 -25.99
CA ALA A 106 4.69 15.60 -24.74
C ALA A 106 3.16 15.77 -24.73
N SER A 107 2.59 15.64 -23.53
CA SER A 107 1.18 15.94 -23.24
C SER A 107 1.10 16.87 -22.03
N PHE A 108 0.21 17.85 -22.11
CA PHE A 108 0.01 18.91 -21.12
C PHE A 108 -1.30 18.68 -20.39
N ALA A 109 -1.25 18.68 -19.05
CA ALA A 109 -2.41 18.37 -18.22
C ALA A 109 -3.49 19.46 -18.26
N ASN A 110 -3.08 20.73 -18.15
CA ASN A 110 -4.00 21.87 -18.11
C ASN A 110 -4.25 22.46 -19.49
N LEU A 111 -3.22 22.62 -20.32
CA LEU A 111 -3.36 23.07 -21.69
C LEU A 111 -4.10 22.07 -22.58
N THR A 112 -4.27 20.81 -22.14
CA THR A 112 -4.99 19.76 -22.89
C THR A 112 -4.44 19.49 -24.29
N LEU A 113 -3.17 19.84 -24.54
CA LEU A 113 -2.44 19.47 -25.76
C LEU A 113 -1.78 18.12 -25.58
N THR A 114 -1.83 17.29 -26.62
CA THR A 114 -1.19 15.98 -26.66
C THR A 114 -0.41 15.80 -27.96
N GLY A 115 0.61 14.96 -27.94
CA GLY A 115 1.39 14.62 -29.14
C GLY A 115 2.33 15.73 -29.61
N VAL A 116 2.71 16.68 -28.76
CA VAL A 116 3.65 17.76 -29.10
C VAL A 116 5.07 17.18 -29.11
N PRO A 117 5.85 17.30 -30.21
CA PRO A 117 7.22 16.84 -30.23
C PRO A 117 8.07 17.47 -29.15
N ILE A 118 8.91 16.67 -28.52
CA ILE A 118 9.89 17.10 -27.52
C ILE A 118 11.24 16.48 -27.84
N SER A 119 12.32 17.24 -27.70
CA SER A 119 13.66 16.74 -28.04
C SER A 119 14.14 15.68 -27.08
N ASP A 120 14.93 14.74 -27.61
CA ASP A 120 15.58 13.66 -26.82
C ASP A 120 16.47 14.24 -25.72
N GLU A 121 17.13 15.38 -26.00
CA GLU A 121 17.98 16.06 -25.02
C GLU A 121 17.20 16.47 -23.75
N ILE A 122 15.97 16.97 -23.92
CA ILE A 122 15.11 17.32 -22.78
C ILE A 122 14.72 16.08 -22.00
N ILE A 123 14.42 14.98 -22.69
CA ILE A 123 14.03 13.71 -22.05
C ILE A 123 15.20 13.08 -21.30
N ILE A 124 16.38 13.04 -21.93
CA ILE A 124 17.60 12.49 -21.28
C ILE A 124 17.94 13.25 -20.00
N LYS A 125 17.82 14.58 -20.02
CA LYS A 125 18.03 15.43 -18.84
C LYS A 125 16.93 15.26 -17.78
N ASN A 126 15.72 14.88 -18.19
CA ASN A 126 14.54 14.85 -17.32
C ASN A 126 13.71 13.56 -17.49
N PRO A 127 14.25 12.38 -17.16
CA PRO A 127 13.59 11.09 -17.40
C PRO A 127 12.25 10.93 -16.65
N LYS A 128 12.04 11.69 -15.59
CA LYS A 128 10.74 11.74 -14.86
C LYS A 128 9.56 12.14 -15.75
N LEU A 129 9.78 12.85 -16.86
CA LEU A 129 8.73 13.17 -17.82
C LEU A 129 8.05 11.90 -18.40
N LEU A 130 8.76 10.76 -18.43
CA LEU A 130 8.26 9.48 -18.91
C LEU A 130 7.43 8.73 -17.86
N SER A 131 7.36 9.20 -16.62
CA SER A 131 6.71 8.50 -15.50
C SER A 131 5.19 8.35 -15.60
N GLY A 132 4.56 9.00 -16.57
CA GLY A 132 3.11 9.02 -16.72
C GLY A 132 2.33 9.85 -15.68
N ASN A 133 2.99 10.31 -14.61
CA ASN A 133 2.35 11.16 -13.59
C ASN A 133 2.55 12.66 -13.84
N GLY A 134 3.44 13.01 -14.76
CA GLY A 134 3.77 14.38 -15.14
C GLY A 134 4.67 15.11 -14.16
N VAL A 135 5.41 16.09 -14.71
CA VAL A 135 6.34 16.95 -13.97
C VAL A 135 5.91 18.39 -14.18
N TRP A 136 5.75 19.14 -13.09
CA TRP A 136 5.51 20.59 -13.19
C TRP A 136 6.68 21.28 -13.85
N SER A 137 6.41 22.04 -14.91
CA SER A 137 7.46 22.63 -15.76
C SER A 137 7.05 24.03 -16.22
N ILE A 138 8.05 24.87 -16.38
CA ILE A 138 7.92 26.12 -17.12
C ILE A 138 8.27 25.78 -18.57
N VAL A 139 7.32 26.00 -19.48
CA VAL A 139 7.45 25.60 -20.88
C VAL A 139 7.20 26.80 -21.78
N THR A 140 8.08 26.99 -22.77
CA THR A 140 7.80 27.91 -23.89
C THR A 140 7.30 27.07 -25.04
N ILE A 141 6.05 27.26 -25.40
CA ILE A 141 5.38 26.64 -26.55
C ILE A 141 5.33 27.66 -27.70
N ALA A 142 5.65 27.16 -28.89
CA ALA A 142 5.50 27.92 -30.14
C ALA A 142 4.45 27.26 -31.04
N TYR A 143 3.82 28.09 -31.85
CA TYR A 143 2.91 27.67 -32.90
C TYR A 143 3.42 28.14 -34.27
N GLN A 144 3.56 27.19 -35.20
CA GLN A 144 3.99 27.45 -36.57
C GLN A 144 2.78 27.41 -37.53
N PRO A 145 2.33 28.53 -38.08
CA PRO A 145 1.28 28.54 -39.09
C PRO A 145 1.81 28.04 -40.45
N GLY A 146 1.03 27.23 -41.14
CA GLY A 146 1.37 26.70 -42.48
C GLY A 146 0.55 25.48 -42.83
N ASP A 147 0.07 25.39 -44.09
CA ASP A 147 -0.80 24.28 -44.50
C ASP A 147 -0.05 22.98 -44.74
N GLU A 148 1.26 23.06 -45.01
CA GLU A 148 2.12 21.90 -45.22
C GLU A 148 2.74 21.33 -43.91
N ILE A 149 2.63 22.06 -42.79
CA ILE A 149 3.23 21.69 -41.51
C ILE A 149 2.31 20.73 -40.76
N LYS A 150 2.70 19.46 -40.67
CA LYS A 150 1.96 18.43 -39.94
C LYS A 150 1.96 18.64 -38.42
N GLN A 151 3.05 19.21 -37.87
CA GLN A 151 3.23 19.47 -36.45
C GLN A 151 3.35 20.97 -36.20
N ARG A 152 2.22 21.61 -35.86
CA ARG A 152 2.14 23.06 -35.66
C ARG A 152 2.59 23.52 -34.30
N TRP A 153 2.57 22.62 -33.30
CA TRP A 153 2.95 22.89 -31.93
C TRP A 153 4.35 22.41 -31.67
N LEU A 154 5.20 23.23 -31.08
CA LEU A 154 6.59 22.93 -30.76
C LEU A 154 6.93 23.36 -29.34
N ILE A 155 7.75 22.58 -28.66
CA ILE A 155 8.35 22.97 -27.38
C ILE A 155 9.71 23.60 -27.70
N GLU A 156 9.81 24.91 -27.52
CA GLU A 156 11.10 25.63 -27.67
C GLU A 156 12.00 25.40 -26.45
N SER A 157 11.41 25.43 -25.24
CA SER A 157 12.13 25.15 -24.01
C SER A 157 11.20 24.53 -22.98
N LEU A 158 11.75 23.63 -22.18
CA LEU A 158 11.09 23.04 -21.02
C LEU A 158 12.08 23.01 -19.86
N LYS A 159 11.70 23.65 -18.76
CA LYS A 159 12.46 23.64 -17.51
C LYS A 159 11.58 23.06 -16.42
N PRO A 160 11.86 21.86 -15.91
CA PRO A 160 11.18 21.34 -14.74
C PRO A 160 11.32 22.30 -13.54
N ILE A 161 10.27 22.40 -12.76
CA ILE A 161 10.29 23.13 -11.49
C ILE A 161 10.86 22.18 -10.45
N GLN A 162 12.16 21.99 -10.55
CA GLN A 162 13.00 21.26 -9.58
C GLN A 162 14.45 21.68 -9.74
N ILE A 163 15.16 21.74 -8.61
CA ILE A 163 16.61 21.95 -8.61
C ILE A 163 17.29 20.60 -8.95
N SER A 164 18.23 20.62 -9.86
CA SER A 164 18.94 19.42 -10.34
C SER A 164 20.34 19.25 -9.75
N ASN A 165 20.96 20.34 -9.30
CA ASN A 165 22.30 20.31 -8.72
C ASN A 165 22.28 21.05 -7.38
N VAL A 166 22.68 20.35 -6.33
CA VAL A 166 22.81 20.89 -4.96
C VAL A 166 24.18 20.54 -4.41
N ASP A 167 24.73 21.45 -3.64
CA ASP A 167 25.96 21.21 -2.89
C ASP A 167 25.61 20.63 -1.52
N VAL A 168 25.75 19.31 -1.40
CA VAL A 168 25.48 18.58 -0.16
C VAL A 168 26.56 18.86 0.89
N VAL A 169 27.80 19.17 0.47
CA VAL A 169 28.89 19.47 1.41
C VAL A 169 28.61 20.80 2.08
N ASP A 170 28.28 21.84 1.30
CA ASP A 170 27.88 23.13 1.84
C ASP A 170 26.66 23.00 2.78
N PHE A 171 25.65 22.21 2.42
CA PHE A 171 24.49 21.96 3.29
C PHE A 171 24.91 21.36 4.64
N ILE A 172 25.81 20.40 4.65
CA ILE A 172 26.32 19.76 5.86
C ILE A 172 27.11 20.76 6.72
N ASP A 173 27.97 21.58 6.08
CA ASP A 173 28.76 22.59 6.76
C ASP A 173 27.87 23.68 7.37
N GLN A 174 26.80 24.10 6.68
CA GLN A 174 25.83 25.04 7.23
C GLN A 174 25.06 24.41 8.40
N ARG A 175 24.64 23.13 8.32
CA ARG A 175 23.99 22.41 9.43
C ARG A 175 24.84 22.42 10.70
N ALA A 176 26.13 22.29 10.58
CA ALA A 176 27.05 22.22 11.72
C ALA A 176 27.08 23.51 12.57
N LYS A 177 26.58 24.64 12.07
CA LYS A 177 26.48 25.90 12.80
C LYS A 177 25.34 25.95 13.82
N PHE A 178 24.33 25.10 13.65
CA PHE A 178 23.12 25.07 14.48
C PHE A 178 23.25 24.00 15.57
N THR A 179 22.75 24.30 16.75
CA THR A 179 22.46 23.28 17.75
C THR A 179 21.41 22.32 17.22
N THR A 180 21.26 21.16 17.84
CA THR A 180 20.26 20.17 17.41
C THR A 180 18.85 20.69 17.56
N ASP A 181 18.53 21.41 18.62
CA ASP A 181 17.19 21.99 18.84
C ASP A 181 16.85 23.04 17.79
N GLU A 182 17.77 23.97 17.50
CA GLU A 182 17.62 24.97 16.46
C GLU A 182 17.43 24.33 15.08
N TRP A 183 18.19 23.27 14.80
CA TRP A 183 18.07 22.55 13.54
C TRP A 183 16.73 21.83 13.38
N ILE A 184 16.24 21.19 14.46
CA ILE A 184 14.92 20.56 14.50
C ILE A 184 13.83 21.59 14.25
N ASP A 185 13.91 22.74 14.89
CA ASP A 185 12.95 23.84 14.73
C ASP A 185 12.99 24.41 13.32
N PHE A 186 14.17 24.58 12.75
CA PHE A 186 14.34 24.99 11.36
C PHE A 186 13.75 23.98 10.38
N MET A 187 13.97 22.67 10.60
CA MET A 187 13.37 21.63 9.77
C MET A 187 11.84 21.56 9.93
N VAL A 188 11.29 21.84 11.10
CA VAL A 188 9.84 21.96 11.32
C VAL A 188 9.30 23.20 10.59
N HIS A 189 9.97 24.34 10.63
CA HIS A 189 9.64 25.47 9.76
C HIS A 189 9.66 25.09 8.29
N THR A 190 10.65 24.33 7.88
CA THR A 190 10.82 23.89 6.47
C THR A 190 9.65 23.06 5.98
N VAL A 191 9.05 22.22 6.80
CA VAL A 191 7.81 21.48 6.43
C VAL A 191 6.53 22.33 6.56
N GLY A 192 6.66 23.61 6.94
CA GLY A 192 5.56 24.58 7.00
C GLY A 192 4.83 24.65 8.34
N LEU A 193 5.34 23.99 9.39
CA LEU A 193 4.73 24.01 10.72
C LEU A 193 5.46 24.94 11.70
N ASN A 194 4.74 25.42 12.71
CA ASN A 194 5.28 26.23 13.78
C ASN A 194 5.89 25.34 14.87
N PRO A 195 7.23 25.37 15.09
CA PRO A 195 7.87 24.55 16.11
C PRO A 195 7.42 24.86 17.53
N ASP A 196 6.99 26.11 17.83
CA ASP A 196 6.49 26.48 19.15
C ASP A 196 5.16 25.83 19.52
N ALA A 197 4.41 25.36 18.50
CA ALA A 197 3.16 24.64 18.69
C ALA A 197 3.35 23.14 18.98
N LEU A 198 4.58 22.63 18.89
CA LEU A 198 4.92 21.21 18.97
C LEU A 198 5.94 20.94 20.07
N ASN A 199 5.72 19.90 20.86
CA ASN A 199 6.73 19.39 21.76
C ASN A 199 7.83 18.59 21.01
N ARG A 200 8.92 18.22 21.68
CA ARG A 200 10.06 17.50 21.10
C ARG A 200 9.63 16.23 20.34
N ARG A 201 8.76 15.45 20.94
CA ARG A 201 8.29 14.20 20.36
C ARG A 201 7.39 14.43 19.13
N GLU A 202 6.46 15.40 19.19
CA GLU A 202 5.64 15.78 18.04
C GLU A 202 6.50 16.27 16.87
N LYS A 203 7.62 16.99 17.13
CA LYS A 203 8.61 17.38 16.11
C LYS A 203 9.25 16.15 15.43
N PHE A 204 9.65 15.12 16.20
CA PHE A 204 10.18 13.86 15.66
C PHE A 204 9.15 13.14 14.79
N ILE A 205 7.90 13.04 15.23
CA ILE A 205 6.80 12.44 14.47
C ILE A 205 6.58 13.18 13.14
N VAL A 206 6.58 14.50 13.17
CA VAL A 206 6.42 15.32 11.95
C VAL A 206 7.61 15.15 11.02
N LEU A 207 8.84 15.21 11.53
CA LEU A 207 10.04 15.07 10.71
C LEU A 207 10.23 13.65 10.17
N SER A 208 9.76 12.62 10.87
CA SER A 208 9.83 11.23 10.37
C SER A 208 9.01 11.01 9.10
N ARG A 209 8.05 11.90 8.75
CA ARG A 209 7.36 11.92 7.45
C ARG A 209 8.31 12.16 6.28
N LEU A 210 9.52 12.69 6.54
CA LEU A 210 10.55 12.90 5.54
C LEU A 210 11.43 11.66 5.32
N LEU A 211 11.35 10.63 6.17
CA LEU A 211 12.16 9.42 6.05
C LEU A 211 12.00 8.71 4.70
N PRO A 212 10.80 8.59 4.11
CA PRO A 212 10.66 8.01 2.78
C PRO A 212 11.38 8.78 1.68
N PHE A 213 11.64 10.09 1.87
CA PHE A 213 12.35 10.92 0.90
C PHE A 213 13.87 10.81 1.02
N VAL A 214 14.39 10.46 2.21
CA VAL A 214 15.84 10.44 2.49
C VAL A 214 16.41 9.03 2.59
N GLU A 215 15.57 8.00 2.69
CA GLU A 215 15.99 6.59 2.80
C GLU A 215 15.47 5.77 1.61
N ASN A 216 16.31 4.88 1.07
CA ASN A 216 15.91 4.01 -0.04
C ASN A 216 15.01 2.88 0.44
N ASN A 217 13.95 2.54 -0.33
CA ASN A 217 13.07 1.42 -0.02
C ASN A 217 12.61 1.43 1.44
N PHE A 218 12.19 2.57 1.92
CA PHE A 218 11.68 2.74 3.28
C PHE A 218 10.17 2.53 3.31
N ASN A 219 9.72 1.59 4.13
CA ASN A 219 8.31 1.24 4.24
C ASN A 219 7.73 1.93 5.46
N PHE A 220 7.03 3.02 5.24
CA PHE A 220 6.49 3.92 6.25
C PHE A 220 4.98 3.77 6.38
N MET A 221 4.46 3.81 7.60
CA MET A 221 3.03 3.90 7.84
C MET A 221 2.72 4.95 8.90
N GLU A 222 1.71 5.77 8.64
CA GLU A 222 1.17 6.72 9.61
C GLU A 222 -0.35 6.76 9.54
N LEU A 223 -1.00 6.27 10.59
CA LEU A 223 -2.44 6.37 10.78
C LEU A 223 -2.72 7.31 11.97
N GLY A 224 -3.80 8.09 11.88
CA GLY A 224 -4.14 9.04 12.92
C GLY A 224 -5.33 9.91 12.56
N PRO A 225 -5.75 10.83 13.43
CA PRO A 225 -6.90 11.70 13.21
C PRO A 225 -6.78 12.53 11.93
N LYS A 226 -7.92 12.97 11.41
CA LYS A 226 -7.98 13.92 10.28
C LYS A 226 -7.37 15.27 10.66
N GLY A 227 -6.80 15.97 9.67
CA GLY A 227 -6.34 17.35 9.86
C GLY A 227 -5.00 17.51 10.58
N THR A 228 -4.15 16.45 10.63
CA THR A 228 -2.80 16.50 11.23
C THR A 228 -1.68 16.71 10.18
N GLY A 229 -2.03 16.98 8.91
CA GLY A 229 -1.07 17.29 7.85
C GLY A 229 -0.33 16.09 7.24
N LYS A 230 -0.74 14.85 7.50
CA LYS A 230 -0.10 13.62 6.98
C LYS A 230 0.06 13.63 5.47
N SER A 231 -1.04 13.72 4.74
CA SER A 231 -1.07 13.65 3.29
C SER A 231 -0.42 14.88 2.63
N HIS A 232 -0.48 16.04 3.31
CA HIS A 232 0.07 17.30 2.81
C HIS A 232 1.58 17.20 2.50
N VAL A 233 2.36 16.56 3.38
CA VAL A 233 3.81 16.41 3.19
C VAL A 233 4.11 15.63 1.91
N PHE A 234 3.38 14.55 1.63
CA PHE A 234 3.62 13.71 0.44
C PHE A 234 3.09 14.31 -0.85
N GLN A 235 2.10 15.22 -0.78
CA GLN A 235 1.51 15.88 -1.94
C GLN A 235 2.23 17.18 -2.32
N GLU A 236 2.67 17.95 -1.32
CA GLU A 236 3.00 19.35 -1.49
C GLU A 236 4.49 19.66 -1.29
N PHE A 237 5.20 18.81 -0.56
CA PHE A 237 6.56 19.11 -0.09
C PHE A 237 7.62 18.89 -1.18
N SER A 238 7.52 17.83 -1.99
CA SER A 238 8.67 17.40 -2.79
C SER A 238 8.32 17.06 -4.24
N PRO A 239 9.12 17.56 -5.22
CA PRO A 239 9.03 17.10 -6.61
C PRO A 239 9.53 15.66 -6.81
N TYR A 240 10.09 15.02 -5.79
CA TYR A 240 10.57 13.63 -5.82
C TYR A 240 9.55 12.64 -5.24
N GLY A 241 8.40 13.12 -4.77
CA GLY A 241 7.32 12.30 -4.25
C GLY A 241 6.06 12.33 -5.11
N VAL A 242 5.25 11.32 -4.98
CA VAL A 242 3.92 11.25 -5.56
C VAL A 242 2.94 10.67 -4.56
N LEU A 243 1.81 11.37 -4.38
CA LEU A 243 0.67 10.87 -3.62
C LEU A 243 -0.33 10.27 -4.58
N VAL A 244 -0.76 9.05 -4.32
CA VAL A 244 -1.81 8.36 -5.05
C VAL A 244 -2.97 8.08 -4.11
N SER A 245 -4.18 8.44 -4.54
CA SER A 245 -5.41 8.12 -3.81
C SER A 245 -5.79 6.67 -4.05
N GLY A 246 -6.20 5.97 -2.99
CA GLY A 246 -6.31 4.51 -2.96
C GLY A 246 -7.23 3.86 -3.99
N GLY A 247 -8.13 4.65 -4.65
CA GLY A 247 -9.12 4.14 -5.60
C GLY A 247 -8.59 3.69 -6.96
N ASP A 248 -7.50 4.28 -7.44
CA ASP A 248 -7.10 4.22 -8.86
C ASP A 248 -5.74 3.55 -9.10
N VAL A 249 -5.19 2.86 -8.11
CA VAL A 249 -3.86 2.28 -8.23
C VAL A 249 -3.94 0.85 -8.73
N THR A 250 -3.56 0.65 -9.98
CA THR A 250 -3.37 -0.67 -10.55
C THR A 250 -1.91 -1.09 -10.44
N SER A 251 -1.67 -2.41 -10.46
CA SER A 251 -0.33 -2.97 -10.51
C SER A 251 0.46 -2.46 -11.74
N ALA A 252 -0.22 -2.17 -12.86
CA ALA A 252 0.39 -1.59 -14.06
C ALA A 252 0.88 -0.16 -13.85
N ARG A 253 0.10 0.67 -13.14
CA ARG A 253 0.47 2.06 -12.85
C ARG A 253 1.61 2.15 -11.85
N LEU A 254 1.62 1.25 -10.86
CA LEU A 254 2.62 1.27 -9.79
C LEU A 254 3.96 0.70 -10.24
N PHE A 255 3.96 -0.45 -10.92
CA PHE A 255 5.15 -1.25 -11.21
C PHE A 255 5.55 -1.22 -12.69
N VAL A 256 4.88 -1.98 -13.53
CA VAL A 256 5.14 -2.06 -14.98
C VAL A 256 3.84 -2.14 -15.75
N LYS A 257 3.72 -1.30 -16.78
CA LYS A 257 2.66 -1.38 -17.80
C LYS A 257 3.22 -2.06 -19.05
N MET A 258 2.52 -3.08 -19.52
CA MET A 258 2.81 -3.68 -20.82
C MET A 258 2.16 -2.84 -21.93
N SER A 259 2.92 -2.47 -22.96
CA SER A 259 2.44 -1.82 -24.17
C SER A 259 2.95 -2.62 -25.38
N GLY A 260 2.13 -3.55 -25.86
CA GLY A 260 2.59 -4.56 -26.81
C GLY A 260 3.73 -5.40 -26.21
N ASN A 261 4.89 -5.40 -26.85
CA ASN A 261 6.09 -6.11 -26.38
C ASN A 261 7.01 -5.26 -25.46
N LYS A 262 6.68 -3.98 -25.23
CA LYS A 262 7.48 -3.08 -24.41
C LYS A 262 7.00 -3.03 -22.98
N GLU A 263 7.94 -2.97 -22.07
CA GLU A 263 7.74 -2.76 -20.64
C GLU A 263 7.98 -1.28 -20.31
N ILE A 264 6.97 -0.62 -19.75
CA ILE A 264 7.07 0.77 -19.29
C ILE A 264 7.04 0.74 -17.77
N LEU A 265 8.10 1.21 -17.12
CA LEU A 265 8.17 1.30 -15.68
C LEU A 265 7.03 2.18 -15.13
N GLY A 266 6.46 1.75 -14.01
CA GLY A 266 5.48 2.51 -13.26
C GLY A 266 6.09 3.52 -12.29
N LEU A 267 5.28 3.97 -11.34
CA LEU A 267 5.67 5.03 -10.40
C LEU A 267 6.94 4.71 -9.62
N VAL A 268 7.11 3.47 -9.15
CA VAL A 268 8.28 3.06 -8.36
C VAL A 268 9.61 3.16 -9.11
N GLY A 269 9.59 3.17 -10.44
CA GLY A 269 10.79 3.32 -11.27
C GLY A 269 11.28 4.75 -11.44
N TYR A 270 10.47 5.77 -11.07
CA TYR A 270 10.76 7.17 -11.35
C TYR A 270 10.75 8.08 -10.12
N TRP A 271 10.09 7.67 -9.04
CA TRP A 271 9.89 8.50 -7.85
C TRP A 271 10.68 7.95 -6.67
N ASP A 272 11.19 8.85 -5.82
CA ASP A 272 11.87 8.46 -4.58
C ASP A 272 10.87 7.95 -3.54
N THR A 273 9.66 8.53 -3.56
CA THR A 273 8.58 8.18 -2.63
C THR A 273 7.27 8.05 -3.35
N VAL A 274 6.60 6.92 -3.16
CA VAL A 274 5.21 6.70 -3.56
C VAL A 274 4.38 6.59 -2.29
N ALA A 275 3.53 7.58 -2.07
CA ALA A 275 2.64 7.63 -0.92
C ALA A 275 1.21 7.26 -1.32
N TRP A 276 0.54 6.53 -0.42
CA TRP A 276 -0.83 6.07 -0.56
C TRP A 276 -1.70 6.75 0.47
N ASP A 277 -2.82 7.34 0.04
CA ASP A 277 -3.80 7.97 0.90
C ASP A 277 -5.21 7.44 0.60
N GLU A 278 -6.12 7.60 1.56
CA GLU A 278 -7.55 7.29 1.41
C GLU A 278 -7.85 5.88 0.86
N TYR A 279 -7.29 4.83 1.49
CA TYR A 279 -7.59 3.44 1.12
C TYR A 279 -9.07 3.06 1.29
N GLU A 280 -9.80 3.79 2.15
CA GLU A 280 -11.11 3.41 2.63
C GLU A 280 -12.24 3.60 1.61
N GLN A 281 -12.05 4.37 0.55
CA GLN A 281 -13.15 4.80 -0.32
C GLN A 281 -13.59 3.79 -1.37
N GLN A 282 -12.97 2.63 -1.46
CA GLN A 282 -13.45 1.58 -2.35
C GLN A 282 -14.49 0.68 -1.69
N LYS A 283 -15.65 1.22 -1.36
CA LYS A 283 -16.83 0.40 -1.13
C LYS A 283 -17.19 -0.33 -2.43
N GLY A 284 -16.87 -1.63 -2.47
CA GLY A 284 -17.34 -2.53 -3.53
C GLY A 284 -16.30 -2.97 -4.58
N LYS A 285 -15.08 -2.39 -4.63
CA LYS A 285 -14.01 -2.95 -5.47
C LYS A 285 -13.01 -3.71 -4.60
N ALA A 286 -12.84 -4.99 -4.84
CA ALA A 286 -11.77 -5.77 -4.23
C ALA A 286 -10.42 -5.22 -4.71
N VAL A 287 -9.49 -5.01 -3.78
CA VAL A 287 -8.10 -4.67 -4.13
C VAL A 287 -7.51 -5.84 -4.91
N ASP A 288 -6.90 -5.55 -6.06
CA ASP A 288 -6.26 -6.57 -6.90
C ASP A 288 -5.23 -7.39 -6.10
N ALA A 289 -5.46 -8.70 -6.00
CA ALA A 289 -4.57 -9.61 -5.28
C ALA A 289 -3.14 -9.60 -5.87
N VAL A 290 -3.02 -9.47 -7.20
CA VAL A 290 -1.72 -9.37 -7.89
C VAL A 290 -0.99 -8.10 -7.48
N LEU A 291 -1.70 -7.00 -7.26
CA LEU A 291 -1.11 -5.76 -6.76
C LEU A 291 -0.52 -5.96 -5.37
N ILE A 292 -1.26 -6.60 -4.44
CA ILE A 292 -0.81 -6.82 -3.07
C ILE A 292 0.40 -7.74 -3.04
N ASP A 293 0.39 -8.83 -3.79
CA ASP A 293 1.48 -9.80 -3.82
C ASP A 293 2.75 -9.18 -4.46
N THR A 294 2.60 -8.42 -5.55
CA THR A 294 3.72 -7.70 -6.17
C THR A 294 4.28 -6.65 -5.21
N MET A 295 3.41 -5.91 -4.53
CA MET A 295 3.82 -4.91 -3.53
C MET A 295 4.52 -5.57 -2.36
N GLN A 296 3.97 -6.67 -1.82
CA GLN A 296 4.59 -7.43 -0.74
C GLN A 296 6.01 -7.90 -1.11
N ASN A 297 6.22 -8.38 -2.34
CA ASN A 297 7.54 -8.77 -2.83
C ASN A 297 8.47 -7.56 -2.94
N TYR A 298 7.98 -6.44 -3.46
CA TYR A 298 8.76 -5.21 -3.57
C TYR A 298 9.19 -4.66 -2.21
N LEU A 299 8.28 -4.61 -1.23
CA LEU A 299 8.60 -4.16 0.13
C LEU A 299 9.68 -5.01 0.81
N ALA A 300 9.79 -6.30 0.44
CA ALA A 300 10.80 -7.21 0.98
C ALA A 300 12.13 -7.13 0.24
N ASN A 301 12.09 -7.21 -1.10
CA ASN A 301 13.24 -7.53 -1.94
C ASN A 301 13.76 -6.36 -2.76
N LYS A 302 13.09 -5.18 -2.71
CA LYS A 302 13.43 -3.99 -3.52
C LYS A 302 13.29 -4.26 -5.04
N SER A 303 12.74 -5.39 -5.41
CA SER A 303 12.54 -5.85 -6.77
C SER A 303 11.14 -6.42 -6.95
N PHE A 304 10.68 -6.44 -8.18
CA PHE A 304 9.39 -7.00 -8.54
C PHE A 304 9.45 -7.67 -9.91
N ASN A 305 8.69 -8.74 -10.05
CA ASN A 305 8.52 -9.47 -11.29
C ASN A 305 7.17 -9.11 -11.89
N ARG A 306 7.18 -8.40 -13.00
CA ARG A 306 6.01 -8.14 -13.80
C ARG A 306 6.42 -7.91 -15.24
N GLY A 307 5.78 -8.65 -16.18
CA GLY A 307 6.24 -8.66 -17.56
C GLY A 307 7.25 -9.77 -17.80
N LYS A 308 8.32 -9.47 -18.53
CA LYS A 308 9.34 -10.44 -18.98
C LYS A 308 10.61 -10.45 -18.10
N ALA A 309 10.79 -9.41 -17.30
CA ALA A 309 12.02 -9.21 -16.52
C ALA A 309 11.74 -8.93 -15.05
N THR A 310 12.76 -9.15 -14.22
CA THR A 310 12.83 -8.65 -12.85
C THR A 310 13.36 -7.22 -12.88
N HIS A 311 12.64 -6.31 -12.24
CA HIS A 311 13.01 -4.90 -12.13
C HIS A 311 13.39 -4.56 -10.70
N GLU A 312 14.42 -3.77 -10.53
CA GLU A 312 14.82 -3.19 -9.25
C GLU A 312 14.41 -1.73 -9.20
N ALA A 313 14.02 -1.25 -8.02
CA ALA A 313 13.71 0.14 -7.78
C ALA A 313 14.06 0.56 -6.37
N SER A 314 14.31 1.85 -6.17
CA SER A 314 14.70 2.42 -4.87
C SER A 314 13.58 3.18 -4.17
N ALA A 315 12.41 3.29 -4.78
CA ALA A 315 11.29 4.05 -4.24
C ALA A 315 10.87 3.55 -2.86
N SER A 316 10.68 4.47 -1.94
CA SER A 316 10.08 4.22 -0.64
C SER A 316 8.57 4.23 -0.74
N MET A 317 7.92 3.42 0.09
CA MET A 317 6.47 3.31 0.14
C MET A 317 5.94 3.92 1.44
N ALA A 318 5.08 4.92 1.34
CA ALA A 318 4.45 5.55 2.49
C ALA A 318 2.94 5.31 2.48
N PHE A 319 2.41 4.78 3.57
CA PHE A 319 1.01 4.48 3.74
C PHE A 319 0.42 5.43 4.78
N VAL A 320 -0.41 6.37 4.37
CA VAL A 320 -1.03 7.35 5.26
C VAL A 320 -2.54 7.22 5.24
N GLY A 321 -3.17 7.39 6.39
CA GLY A 321 -4.61 7.23 6.49
C GLY A 321 -5.21 7.80 7.78
N ASN A 322 -6.54 7.77 7.86
CA ASN A 322 -7.25 8.25 9.02
C ASN A 322 -7.72 7.08 9.88
N THR A 323 -7.57 7.20 11.21
CA THR A 323 -8.15 6.24 12.15
C THR A 323 -9.66 6.44 12.25
N LYS A 324 -10.40 5.34 12.41
CA LYS A 324 -11.86 5.35 12.59
C LYS A 324 -12.27 5.60 14.03
N HIS A 325 -11.45 5.11 14.95
CA HIS A 325 -11.69 5.14 16.38
C HIS A 325 -10.51 5.74 17.13
N THR A 326 -10.69 6.00 18.41
CA THR A 326 -9.60 6.40 19.32
C THR A 326 -8.63 5.24 19.51
N VAL A 327 -7.37 5.56 19.85
CA VAL A 327 -6.33 4.54 20.12
C VAL A 327 -6.76 3.59 21.23
N GLU A 328 -7.33 4.12 22.31
CA GLU A 328 -7.84 3.32 23.41
C GLU A 328 -8.90 2.31 22.95
N TYR A 329 -9.84 2.75 22.12
CA TYR A 329 -10.88 1.85 21.58
C TYR A 329 -10.26 0.76 20.70
N MET A 330 -9.34 1.14 19.79
CA MET A 330 -8.67 0.20 18.88
C MET A 330 -7.86 -0.85 19.64
N LEU A 331 -7.11 -0.46 20.66
CA LEU A 331 -6.33 -1.38 21.47
C LEU A 331 -7.20 -2.36 22.28
N LYS A 332 -8.40 -1.93 22.71
CA LYS A 332 -9.32 -2.80 23.46
C LYS A 332 -10.15 -3.73 22.60
N ASN A 333 -10.58 -3.28 21.43
CA ASN A 333 -11.63 -3.93 20.65
C ASN A 333 -11.18 -4.42 19.26
N SER A 334 -10.04 -3.93 18.75
CA SER A 334 -9.53 -4.28 17.41
C SER A 334 -7.99 -4.23 17.38
N HIS A 335 -7.43 -3.50 16.45
CA HIS A 335 -5.98 -3.29 16.31
C HIS A 335 -5.69 -1.94 15.60
N LEU A 336 -4.47 -1.42 15.74
CA LEU A 336 -4.11 -0.11 15.18
C LEU A 336 -4.08 -0.06 13.64
N PHE A 337 -4.18 -1.20 12.95
CA PHE A 337 -4.31 -1.29 11.49
C PHE A 337 -5.75 -1.40 10.99
N GLU A 338 -6.78 -1.25 11.83
CA GLU A 338 -8.18 -1.47 11.44
C GLU A 338 -8.67 -0.56 10.29
N SER A 339 -7.99 0.57 10.10
CA SER A 339 -8.39 1.57 9.10
C SER A 339 -7.88 1.28 7.69
N ILE A 340 -6.96 0.33 7.51
CA ILE A 340 -6.51 -0.08 6.19
C ILE A 340 -7.42 -1.19 5.61
N PRO A 341 -7.52 -1.34 4.27
CA PRO A 341 -8.32 -2.40 3.68
C PRO A 341 -7.88 -3.77 4.16
N THR A 342 -8.85 -4.65 4.42
CA THR A 342 -8.63 -6.01 4.95
C THR A 342 -7.62 -6.82 4.10
N ALA A 343 -7.57 -6.54 2.79
CA ALA A 343 -6.64 -7.21 1.88
C ALA A 343 -5.16 -6.96 2.22
N PHE A 344 -4.84 -5.81 2.84
CA PHE A 344 -3.49 -5.47 3.33
C PHE A 344 -3.23 -5.94 4.77
N ILE A 345 -4.27 -6.32 5.52
CA ILE A 345 -4.13 -6.84 6.89
C ILE A 345 -3.71 -8.31 6.81
N LYS A 346 -2.48 -8.52 6.34
CA LYS A 346 -1.82 -9.82 6.30
C LYS A 346 -0.51 -9.72 7.07
N GLY A 347 -0.22 -10.68 7.95
CA GLY A 347 1.02 -10.69 8.73
C GLY A 347 2.25 -10.49 7.86
N ALA A 348 2.32 -11.19 6.72
CA ALA A 348 3.42 -11.07 5.78
C ALA A 348 3.58 -9.67 5.15
N PHE A 349 2.51 -8.91 4.92
CA PHE A 349 2.58 -7.54 4.41
C PHE A 349 3.00 -6.56 5.51
N LEU A 350 2.33 -6.61 6.66
CA LEU A 350 2.55 -5.69 7.77
C LEU A 350 3.95 -5.83 8.38
N ASP A 351 4.50 -7.05 8.44
CA ASP A 351 5.85 -7.30 8.94
C ASP A 351 6.96 -6.66 8.09
N ARG A 352 6.63 -6.08 6.93
CA ARG A 352 7.57 -5.33 6.08
C ARG A 352 7.54 -3.82 6.33
N ILE A 353 6.65 -3.34 7.18
CA ILE A 353 6.62 -1.92 7.59
C ILE A 353 7.80 -1.66 8.53
N HIS A 354 8.65 -0.70 8.16
CA HIS A 354 9.83 -0.36 8.96
C HIS A 354 9.48 0.53 10.15
N LEU A 355 8.61 1.53 9.92
CA LEU A 355 8.17 2.47 10.96
C LEU A 355 6.66 2.62 10.92
N TYR A 356 5.99 2.36 12.04
CA TYR A 356 4.63 2.81 12.27
C TYR A 356 4.66 4.08 13.11
N ASN A 357 4.52 5.21 12.44
CA ASN A 357 4.52 6.54 13.03
C ASN A 357 3.18 6.82 13.72
N PRO A 358 3.16 7.25 14.99
CA PRO A 358 1.92 7.42 15.75
C PRO A 358 1.25 8.76 15.40
N GLY A 359 0.55 8.83 14.26
CA GLY A 359 -0.09 10.06 13.79
C GLY A 359 -1.17 10.62 14.72
N TRP A 360 -1.64 9.83 15.68
CA TRP A 360 -2.59 10.26 16.73
C TRP A 360 -1.97 11.11 17.83
N GLU A 361 -0.66 11.12 17.96
CA GLU A 361 0.04 12.00 18.92
C GLU A 361 0.16 13.44 18.41
N VAL A 362 -0.01 13.66 17.09
CA VAL A 362 -0.02 15.01 16.52
C VAL A 362 -1.42 15.60 16.57
N LYS A 363 -1.52 16.79 17.15
CA LYS A 363 -2.78 17.52 17.27
C LYS A 363 -3.29 17.99 15.90
N MET A 364 -4.61 18.16 15.79
CA MET A 364 -5.22 18.77 14.62
C MET A 364 -4.64 20.18 14.39
N LEU A 365 -4.21 20.45 13.17
CA LEU A 365 -3.62 21.73 12.79
C LEU A 365 -4.66 22.85 12.84
N LYS A 366 -4.30 23.94 13.53
CA LYS A 366 -5.04 25.20 13.63
C LYS A 366 -4.24 26.29 12.92
N LYS A 367 -4.81 27.49 12.81
CA LYS A 367 -4.13 28.65 12.18
C LYS A 367 -2.73 28.92 12.77
N ASP A 368 -2.57 28.75 14.08
CA ASP A 368 -1.31 29.00 14.78
C ASP A 368 -0.30 27.84 14.64
N SER A 369 -0.74 26.71 14.10
CA SER A 369 0.14 25.56 13.83
C SER A 369 1.01 25.74 12.58
N PHE A 370 0.72 26.74 11.75
CA PHE A 370 1.48 26.99 10.53
C PHE A 370 2.63 27.96 10.77
N SER A 371 3.77 27.69 10.11
CA SER A 371 4.96 28.51 10.20
C SER A 371 4.75 29.90 9.58
N LYS A 372 5.25 30.92 10.27
CA LYS A 372 5.46 32.26 9.72
C LYS A 372 6.95 32.59 9.61
N GLY A 373 7.82 31.70 10.04
CA GLY A 373 9.26 31.85 9.98
C GLY A 373 9.85 31.40 8.65
N TYR A 374 11.16 31.61 8.53
CA TYR A 374 11.94 31.15 7.39
C TYR A 374 12.17 29.63 7.48
N GLY A 375 12.01 28.95 6.34
CA GLY A 375 12.37 27.55 6.15
C GLY A 375 13.06 27.38 4.81
N LEU A 376 13.77 26.27 4.62
CA LEU A 376 14.37 25.95 3.33
C LEU A 376 13.32 25.89 2.24
N ILE A 377 13.64 26.39 1.06
CA ILE A 377 12.80 26.22 -0.13
C ILE A 377 12.61 24.71 -0.34
N THR A 378 11.38 24.26 -0.44
CA THR A 378 11.06 22.82 -0.45
C THR A 378 11.71 22.07 -1.59
N ASP A 379 11.90 22.69 -2.74
CA ASP A 379 12.60 22.12 -3.88
C ASP A 379 14.12 21.93 -3.57
N TYR A 380 14.76 22.89 -2.91
CA TYR A 380 16.16 22.78 -2.49
C TYR A 380 16.37 21.64 -1.49
N ILE A 381 15.61 21.63 -0.39
CA ILE A 381 15.77 20.54 0.60
C ILE A 381 15.41 19.19 0.01
N SER A 382 14.42 19.10 -0.88
CA SER A 382 14.08 17.84 -1.55
C SER A 382 15.22 17.30 -2.39
N ALA A 383 15.97 18.17 -3.09
CA ALA A 383 17.15 17.77 -3.85
C ALA A 383 18.29 17.31 -2.93
N ILE A 384 18.47 17.96 -1.75
CA ILE A 384 19.41 17.51 -0.72
C ILE A 384 19.01 16.11 -0.20
N LEU A 385 17.75 15.91 0.14
CA LEU A 385 17.26 14.61 0.62
C LEU A 385 17.46 13.51 -0.42
N HIS A 386 17.21 13.82 -1.71
CA HIS A 386 17.48 12.91 -2.82
C HIS A 386 18.96 12.47 -2.87
N GLU A 387 19.90 13.41 -2.73
CA GLU A 387 21.33 13.09 -2.72
C GLU A 387 21.75 12.32 -1.47
N LEU A 388 21.17 12.64 -0.29
CA LEU A 388 21.45 11.93 0.96
C LEU A 388 20.95 10.47 0.94
N ARG A 389 20.04 10.09 0.03
CA ARG A 389 19.67 8.67 -0.16
C ARG A 389 20.86 7.78 -0.48
N LYS A 390 21.90 8.34 -1.10
CA LYS A 390 23.14 7.61 -1.47
C LYS A 390 24.04 7.29 -0.28
N LYS A 391 23.83 7.95 0.87
CA LYS A 391 24.59 7.70 2.10
C LYS A 391 23.91 6.61 2.94
N ASP A 392 24.67 5.89 3.76
CA ASP A 392 24.17 4.90 4.72
C ASP A 392 24.83 5.12 6.07
N PHE A 393 24.03 5.49 7.06
CA PHE A 393 24.46 5.64 8.45
C PHE A 393 24.01 4.47 9.35
N SER A 394 23.39 3.44 8.79
CA SER A 394 22.93 2.29 9.55
C SER A 394 24.04 1.54 10.32
N PRO A 395 25.31 1.50 9.86
CA PRO A 395 26.38 0.84 10.62
C PRO A 395 26.72 1.55 11.93
N LEU A 396 26.46 2.87 12.06
CA LEU A 396 26.75 3.61 13.29
C LEU A 396 25.94 3.10 14.50
N LEU A 397 24.75 2.55 14.26
CA LEU A 397 23.89 1.99 15.31
C LEU A 397 24.62 0.96 16.18
N ALA A 398 25.47 0.13 15.57
CA ALA A 398 26.21 -0.92 16.27
C ALA A 398 27.22 -0.39 17.30
N ASN A 399 27.56 0.90 17.26
CA ASN A 399 28.43 1.54 18.24
C ASN A 399 27.72 1.92 19.55
N TYR A 400 26.39 1.90 19.55
CA TYR A 400 25.55 2.37 20.64
C TYR A 400 24.69 1.28 21.26
N ALA A 401 24.10 0.41 20.44
CA ALA A 401 23.09 -0.54 20.92
C ALA A 401 23.29 -1.95 20.33
N LYS A 402 23.18 -2.94 21.19
CA LYS A 402 23.09 -4.37 20.84
C LYS A 402 21.70 -4.88 21.19
N PHE A 403 20.90 -5.10 20.17
CA PHE A 403 19.53 -5.60 20.33
C PHE A 403 19.46 -7.07 20.73
N SER A 404 18.34 -7.47 21.34
CA SER A 404 18.05 -8.83 21.73
C SER A 404 18.11 -9.79 20.52
N GLY A 405 18.65 -10.99 20.73
CA GLY A 405 18.69 -12.05 19.71
C GLY A 405 17.31 -12.63 19.35
N SER A 406 16.25 -12.23 20.05
CA SER A 406 14.86 -12.60 19.71
C SER A 406 14.28 -11.76 18.56
N LEU A 407 14.90 -10.61 18.21
CA LEU A 407 14.47 -9.81 17.10
C LEU A 407 14.83 -10.48 15.76
N SER A 408 13.89 -10.49 14.83
CA SER A 408 14.13 -10.99 13.47
C SER A 408 15.02 -10.04 12.67
N GLU A 409 15.62 -10.52 11.57
CA GLU A 409 16.38 -9.66 10.65
C GLU A 409 15.56 -8.52 10.07
N ARG A 410 14.24 -8.68 9.94
CA ARG A 410 13.34 -7.59 9.52
C ARG A 410 13.22 -6.51 10.59
N ASP A 411 13.18 -6.90 11.86
CA ASP A 411 13.15 -5.94 12.97
C ASP A 411 14.46 -5.15 13.03
N HIS A 412 15.60 -5.83 12.91
CA HIS A 412 16.91 -5.19 12.83
C HIS A 412 17.04 -4.25 11.62
N LEU A 413 16.58 -4.68 10.44
CA LEU A 413 16.59 -3.86 9.23
C LEU A 413 15.72 -2.60 9.40
N ALA A 414 14.54 -2.74 9.96
CA ALA A 414 13.58 -1.66 10.17
C ALA A 414 14.16 -0.59 11.11
N ILE A 415 14.75 -1.02 12.23
CA ILE A 415 15.40 -0.12 13.20
C ILE A 415 16.60 0.57 12.57
N ARG A 416 17.49 -0.18 11.90
CA ARG A 416 18.68 0.36 11.21
C ARG A 416 18.31 1.42 10.16
N LYS A 417 17.29 1.17 9.34
CA LYS A 417 16.84 2.12 8.32
C LYS A 417 16.22 3.37 8.92
N THR A 418 15.39 3.23 9.95
CA THR A 418 14.79 4.36 10.64
C THR A 418 15.87 5.21 11.31
N PHE A 419 16.84 4.58 11.98
CA PHE A 419 18.00 5.25 12.56
C PHE A 419 18.79 6.01 11.49
N SER A 420 19.19 5.34 10.41
CA SER A 420 19.94 5.95 9.30
C SER A 420 19.20 7.15 8.71
N GLY A 421 17.90 7.02 8.46
CA GLY A 421 17.09 8.11 7.93
C GLY A 421 16.99 9.31 8.87
N MET A 422 16.81 9.09 10.18
CA MET A 422 16.81 10.16 11.18
C MET A 422 18.17 10.84 11.28
N VAL A 423 19.27 10.08 11.25
CA VAL A 423 20.62 10.63 11.22
C VAL A 423 20.84 11.50 9.96
N LYS A 424 20.40 11.07 8.79
CA LYS A 424 20.48 11.87 7.56
C LYS A 424 19.73 13.20 7.66
N LEU A 425 18.59 13.21 8.35
CA LEU A 425 17.79 14.43 8.54
C LEU A 425 18.38 15.38 9.58
N LEU A 426 18.84 14.84 10.70
CA LEU A 426 19.24 15.64 11.86
C LEU A 426 20.75 15.86 11.94
N TYR A 427 21.54 14.88 11.50
CA TYR A 427 23.00 14.84 11.60
C TYR A 427 23.65 14.35 10.29
N PRO A 428 23.48 15.08 9.18
CA PRO A 428 23.93 14.63 7.85
C PRO A 428 25.44 14.48 7.73
N ASN A 429 26.22 14.98 8.70
CA ASN A 429 27.67 14.74 8.86
C ASN A 429 27.98 13.44 9.61
N GLY A 430 26.99 12.78 10.23
CA GLY A 430 27.17 11.57 11.03
C GLY A 430 27.77 11.82 12.43
N VAL A 431 27.77 13.07 12.91
CA VAL A 431 28.31 13.45 14.23
C VAL A 431 27.17 13.89 15.14
N PHE A 432 27.01 13.21 16.27
CA PHE A 432 25.99 13.44 17.28
C PHE A 432 26.46 12.91 18.64
N THR A 433 25.82 13.35 19.73
CA THR A 433 26.12 12.89 21.09
C THR A 433 25.53 11.52 21.37
N ASP A 434 25.95 10.90 22.48
CA ASP A 434 25.39 9.61 22.90
C ASP A 434 23.89 9.75 23.25
N GLU A 435 23.47 10.83 23.88
CA GLU A 435 22.06 11.11 24.19
C GLU A 435 21.20 11.25 22.93
N GLU A 436 21.69 11.98 21.94
CA GLU A 436 21.04 12.13 20.63
C GLU A 436 20.93 10.81 19.89
N ALA A 437 21.98 9.96 19.96
CA ALA A 437 21.94 8.62 19.41
C ALA A 437 20.83 7.78 20.04
N PHE A 438 20.75 7.77 21.38
CA PHE A 438 19.73 6.97 22.09
C PHE A 438 18.32 7.49 21.89
N GLU A 439 18.13 8.82 21.74
CA GLU A 439 16.82 9.38 21.37
C GLU A 439 16.33 8.81 20.03
N ILE A 440 17.20 8.78 19.01
CA ILE A 440 16.88 8.22 17.69
C ILE A 440 16.68 6.70 17.76
N ILE A 441 17.52 5.98 18.50
CA ILE A 441 17.42 4.52 18.68
C ILE A 441 16.08 4.13 19.30
N ASN A 442 15.69 4.82 20.37
CA ASN A 442 14.40 4.59 21.05
C ASN A 442 13.23 4.88 20.11
N PHE A 443 13.25 5.99 19.38
CA PHE A 443 12.21 6.33 18.40
C PHE A 443 12.09 5.27 17.29
N ALA A 444 13.23 4.81 16.75
CA ALA A 444 13.26 3.79 15.71
C ALA A 444 12.74 2.44 16.21
N ALA A 445 13.20 2.01 17.37
CA ALA A 445 12.81 0.74 17.96
C ALA A 445 11.34 0.75 18.40
N GLU A 446 10.84 1.86 18.95
CA GLU A 446 9.44 2.06 19.32
C GLU A 446 8.51 1.93 18.10
N GLY A 447 8.83 2.60 16.98
CA GLY A 447 8.02 2.55 15.79
C GLY A 447 7.96 1.16 15.16
N ARG A 448 9.05 0.38 15.23
CA ARG A 448 9.06 -1.02 14.79
C ARG A 448 8.35 -1.93 15.77
N LYS A 449 8.53 -1.71 17.08
CA LYS A 449 7.81 -2.46 18.12
C LYS A 449 6.30 -2.33 17.94
N ARG A 450 5.80 -1.13 17.65
CA ARG A 450 4.37 -0.89 17.38
C ARG A 450 3.83 -1.78 16.26
N VAL A 451 4.58 -1.97 15.18
CA VAL A 451 4.22 -2.93 14.12
C VAL A 451 4.12 -4.35 14.69
N LYS A 452 5.13 -4.77 15.46
CA LYS A 452 5.22 -6.13 15.97
C LYS A 452 4.11 -6.45 16.98
N ASP A 453 3.82 -5.51 17.89
CA ASP A 453 2.75 -5.64 18.87
C ASP A 453 1.38 -5.85 18.21
N GLN A 454 1.13 -5.20 17.08
CA GLN A 454 -0.10 -5.39 16.32
C GLN A 454 -0.12 -6.72 15.57
N LEU A 455 1.03 -7.20 15.09
CA LEU A 455 1.11 -8.52 14.45
C LEU A 455 0.74 -9.65 15.42
N TYR A 456 1.11 -9.56 16.68
CA TYR A 456 0.70 -10.53 17.71
C TYR A 456 -0.82 -10.56 17.93
N THR A 457 -1.52 -9.45 17.66
CA THR A 457 -2.98 -9.38 17.76
C THR A 457 -3.66 -9.94 16.52
N ILE A 458 -3.08 -9.70 15.34
CA ILE A 458 -3.68 -9.99 14.04
C ILE A 458 -3.41 -11.43 13.58
N ASP A 459 -2.21 -11.95 13.85
CA ASP A 459 -1.73 -13.23 13.30
C ASP A 459 -1.07 -14.08 14.42
N GLU A 460 -1.73 -15.18 14.77
CA GLU A 460 -1.29 -16.06 15.84
C GLU A 460 0.07 -16.71 15.60
N THR A 461 0.50 -16.82 14.33
CA THR A 461 1.80 -17.42 14.01
C THR A 461 2.98 -16.61 14.56
N PHE A 462 2.80 -15.28 14.69
CA PHE A 462 3.83 -14.44 15.32
C PHE A 462 3.97 -14.62 16.82
N ARG A 463 2.95 -15.17 17.50
CA ARG A 463 2.99 -15.43 18.95
C ARG A 463 3.89 -16.61 19.31
N ALA A 464 4.17 -17.50 18.36
CA ALA A 464 5.01 -18.67 18.58
C ALA A 464 6.49 -18.29 18.84
N GLU A 465 6.94 -17.16 18.26
CA GLU A 465 8.29 -16.64 18.39
C GLU A 465 8.24 -15.18 18.85
N PRO A 466 8.10 -14.91 20.16
CA PRO A 466 7.98 -13.55 20.67
C PRO A 466 9.29 -12.77 20.53
N ALA A 467 9.22 -11.55 20.04
CA ALA A 467 10.33 -10.64 19.93
C ALA A 467 10.35 -9.67 21.13
N TYR A 468 11.44 -9.67 21.87
CA TYR A 468 11.64 -8.76 23.00
C TYR A 468 12.37 -7.52 22.50
N PHE A 469 11.67 -6.37 22.48
CA PHE A 469 12.27 -5.08 22.12
C PHE A 469 13.05 -4.51 23.29
N GLU A 470 14.23 -5.05 23.47
CA GLU A 470 15.22 -4.60 24.42
C GLU A 470 16.60 -4.54 23.78
N TYR A 471 17.45 -3.66 24.25
CA TYR A 471 18.83 -3.57 23.83
C TYR A 471 19.77 -3.28 25.01
N GLU A 472 21.02 -3.69 24.87
CA GLU A 472 22.10 -3.29 25.71
C GLU A 472 22.65 -1.95 25.22
N ASP A 473 22.61 -0.92 26.07
CA ASP A 473 23.32 0.32 25.88
C ASP A 473 24.82 0.04 26.03
N LEU A 474 25.57 0.14 24.93
CA LEU A 474 27.00 -0.18 24.91
C LEU A 474 27.87 0.91 25.55
N LYS A 475 27.32 2.06 25.93
CA LYS A 475 28.01 3.15 26.66
C LYS A 475 27.82 2.99 28.17
N ALA A 476 26.59 2.81 28.61
CA ALA A 476 26.25 2.67 30.02
C ALA A 476 26.30 1.21 30.50
N HIS A 477 26.40 0.22 29.60
CA HIS A 477 26.33 -1.22 29.89
C HIS A 477 25.07 -1.61 30.65
N THR A 478 23.94 -0.99 30.31
CA THR A 478 22.63 -1.23 30.92
C THR A 478 21.65 -1.77 29.87
N LYS A 479 20.69 -2.58 30.34
CA LYS A 479 19.60 -3.05 29.49
C LYS A 479 18.49 -2.03 29.47
N VAL A 480 18.06 -1.66 28.28
CA VAL A 480 16.94 -0.73 28.05
C VAL A 480 15.80 -1.51 27.41
N GLN A 481 14.63 -1.44 28.04
CA GLN A 481 13.40 -1.99 27.47
C GLN A 481 12.66 -0.90 26.70
N VAL A 482 12.39 -1.14 25.43
CA VAL A 482 11.61 -0.24 24.58
C VAL A 482 10.13 -0.40 24.87
N LYS A 483 9.43 0.71 25.11
CA LYS A 483 7.98 0.77 25.34
C LYS A 483 7.35 1.74 24.37
N THR A 484 6.11 1.47 23.97
CA THR A 484 5.29 2.42 23.23
C THR A 484 4.45 3.25 24.21
N LEU A 485 4.16 4.51 23.87
CA LEU A 485 3.33 5.36 24.78
C LEU A 485 1.94 4.80 24.95
N GLU A 486 1.34 4.24 23.90
CA GLU A 486 0.02 3.63 23.96
C GLU A 486 -0.03 2.43 24.91
N GLN A 487 1.07 1.72 25.13
CA GLN A 487 1.15 0.68 26.15
C GLN A 487 1.21 1.27 27.56
N LEU A 488 1.94 2.38 27.74
CA LEU A 488 2.03 3.07 29.03
C LEU A 488 0.71 3.73 29.41
N ASP A 489 0.05 4.40 28.44
CA ASP A 489 -1.15 5.18 28.69
C ASP A 489 -2.41 4.30 28.88
N TYR A 490 -2.50 3.18 28.18
CA TYR A 490 -3.72 2.35 28.13
C TYR A 490 -3.56 0.98 28.78
N GLY A 491 -2.45 0.73 29.48
CA GLY A 491 -2.29 -0.42 30.39
C GLY A 491 -2.30 -1.80 29.71
N LYS A 492 -2.04 -1.92 28.43
CA LYS A 492 -1.74 -3.21 27.83
C LYS A 492 -0.33 -3.61 28.25
N GLU A 493 -0.23 -4.60 29.13
CA GLU A 493 1.03 -5.27 29.41
C GLU A 493 1.66 -5.75 28.11
N ASP A 494 2.99 -5.69 28.01
CA ASP A 494 3.74 -6.33 26.95
C ASP A 494 3.26 -7.77 26.83
N TYR A 495 2.99 -8.24 25.61
CA TYR A 495 2.81 -9.67 25.35
C TYR A 495 4.16 -10.34 25.65
N ARG A 496 4.34 -10.75 26.90
CA ARG A 496 5.41 -11.65 27.32
C ARG A 496 4.77 -13.01 27.48
N PRO A 497 5.20 -14.03 26.72
CA PRO A 497 5.01 -15.38 27.19
C PRO A 497 5.66 -15.44 28.58
N ALA A 498 5.01 -16.11 29.53
CA ALA A 498 5.64 -16.38 30.82
C ALA A 498 7.07 -16.89 30.56
N GLU A 499 8.07 -16.32 31.22
CA GLU A 499 9.42 -16.86 31.18
C GLU A 499 9.30 -18.38 31.44
N PRO A 500 9.92 -19.23 30.62
CA PRO A 500 9.92 -20.66 30.93
C PRO A 500 10.39 -20.78 32.35
N ALA A 501 9.58 -21.41 33.20
CA ALA A 501 9.94 -21.63 34.62
C ALA A 501 11.39 -22.10 34.67
N PRO A 502 12.25 -21.54 35.54
CA PRO A 502 13.63 -21.97 35.64
C PRO A 502 13.60 -23.50 35.75
N LEU A 503 14.34 -24.18 34.86
CA LEU A 503 14.47 -25.62 34.87
C LEU A 503 14.89 -25.97 36.28
N THR A 504 13.95 -26.47 37.09
CA THR A 504 14.25 -27.10 38.38
C THR A 504 15.17 -28.24 38.03
N GLU A 505 16.40 -28.19 38.57
CA GLU A 505 17.36 -29.30 38.48
C GLU A 505 16.63 -30.56 38.89
N ILE A 506 16.43 -31.47 37.92
CA ILE A 506 15.96 -32.82 38.21
C ILE A 506 17.08 -33.47 38.98
N PRO A 507 16.83 -33.97 40.21
CA PRO A 507 17.88 -34.67 40.95
C PRO A 507 18.36 -35.85 40.10
N ALA A 508 19.68 -36.01 39.99
CA ALA A 508 20.33 -37.05 39.25
C ALA A 508 19.83 -38.45 39.73
N ALA A 509 18.94 -39.04 38.94
CA ALA A 509 18.56 -40.44 39.14
C ALA A 509 19.64 -41.31 38.52
N SER A 510 20.17 -42.18 39.37
CA SER A 510 21.21 -43.17 39.12
C SER A 510 21.07 -43.89 37.79
N SER A 511 22.19 -43.92 37.06
CA SER A 511 22.43 -44.73 35.86
C SER A 511 22.16 -46.20 36.08
N GLN A 512 21.12 -46.76 35.43
CA GLN A 512 21.09 -48.14 35.00
C GLN A 512 20.78 -48.16 33.50
N VAL A 513 21.83 -48.53 32.77
CA VAL A 513 21.80 -48.72 31.31
C VAL A 513 21.02 -50.00 31.02
N ALA A 514 19.91 -49.92 30.34
CA ALA A 514 19.25 -51.03 29.68
C ALA A 514 19.70 -51.11 28.20
N PRO A 515 19.93 -52.30 27.66
CA PRO A 515 20.50 -52.49 26.32
C PRO A 515 19.49 -52.14 25.19
N PRO A 516 19.98 -51.88 23.98
CA PRO A 516 19.14 -51.41 22.87
C PRO A 516 18.21 -52.51 22.37
N VAL A 517 16.93 -52.20 22.27
CA VAL A 517 15.94 -53.07 21.64
C VAL A 517 15.98 -52.82 20.13
N ILE A 518 16.35 -53.87 19.40
CA ILE A 518 16.30 -53.94 17.95
C ILE A 518 14.81 -54.00 17.53
N LEU A 519 14.36 -53.02 16.77
CA LEU A 519 13.05 -53.04 16.11
C LEU A 519 13.08 -54.04 14.95
N SER A 520 12.50 -55.21 15.12
CA SER A 520 12.06 -56.06 14.03
C SER A 520 10.57 -56.35 14.20
N GLU A 521 9.88 -56.28 13.06
CA GLU A 521 8.55 -56.81 12.76
C GLU A 521 7.33 -55.94 13.09
N ALA A 522 6.87 -55.31 12.02
CA ALA A 522 5.47 -54.93 11.83
C ALA A 522 4.58 -56.19 11.86
N LYS A 523 3.68 -56.29 12.85
CA LYS A 523 2.48 -57.13 12.74
C LYS A 523 1.36 -56.59 13.64
N ASN A 524 0.21 -56.37 12.94
CA ASN A 524 -1.15 -56.41 13.46
C ASN A 524 -1.61 -55.27 14.41
N LEU A 525 -2.03 -54.17 13.76
CA LEU A 525 -3.15 -53.35 14.29
C LEU A 525 -4.47 -54.06 13.95
N PRO A 526 -5.41 -54.18 14.90
CA PRO A 526 -6.71 -54.78 14.63
C PRO A 526 -7.49 -53.90 13.65
N ALA A 527 -8.11 -54.56 12.68
CA ALA A 527 -9.01 -53.95 11.72
C ALA A 527 -10.09 -53.16 12.45
N ALA A 528 -10.19 -51.88 12.11
CA ALA A 528 -11.32 -51.08 12.49
C ALA A 528 -12.59 -51.69 11.91
N ASP A 529 -13.52 -51.94 12.78
CA ASP A 529 -14.83 -52.54 12.56
C ASP A 529 -15.55 -51.69 11.47
N LYS A 530 -15.65 -52.23 10.26
CA LYS A 530 -16.54 -51.73 9.21
C LYS A 530 -17.94 -52.26 9.49
N SER A 531 -18.60 -51.76 10.52
CA SER A 531 -20.05 -51.76 10.52
C SER A 531 -20.51 -50.62 9.60
N ALA A 532 -20.69 -50.96 8.34
CA ALA A 532 -21.45 -50.12 7.41
C ALA A 532 -22.87 -50.02 7.95
N THR A 533 -23.18 -49.01 8.72
CA THR A 533 -24.56 -48.53 8.93
C THR A 533 -25.11 -48.23 7.55
N ALA A 534 -26.24 -48.84 7.19
CA ALA A 534 -26.98 -48.54 5.97
C ALA A 534 -27.14 -47.03 5.83
N PRO A 535 -26.98 -46.47 4.62
CA PRO A 535 -27.06 -45.01 4.46
C PRO A 535 -28.45 -44.55 4.84
N ILE A 536 -28.52 -43.54 5.73
CA ILE A 536 -29.75 -42.90 6.17
C ILE A 536 -30.46 -42.34 4.94
N ALA A 537 -31.76 -42.68 4.79
CA ALA A 537 -32.58 -42.12 3.68
C ALA A 537 -32.71 -40.58 3.86
N PRO A 538 -32.72 -39.78 2.77
CA PRO A 538 -32.80 -38.32 2.84
C PRO A 538 -33.99 -37.80 3.69
N GLU A 539 -35.07 -38.55 3.73
CA GLU A 539 -36.28 -38.26 4.51
C GLU A 539 -36.04 -38.25 6.03
N ASN A 540 -35.01 -38.91 6.50
CA ASN A 540 -34.68 -39.05 7.92
C ASN A 540 -33.48 -38.15 8.34
N LEU A 541 -32.98 -37.28 7.45
CA LEU A 541 -31.92 -36.33 7.80
C LEU A 541 -32.54 -35.14 8.56
N PRO A 542 -31.89 -34.64 9.63
CA PRO A 542 -32.34 -33.45 10.34
C PRO A 542 -31.97 -32.18 9.59
N SER A 543 -32.84 -31.14 9.71
CA SER A 543 -32.44 -29.76 9.36
C SER A 543 -31.25 -29.36 10.19
N THR A 544 -30.20 -28.83 9.56
CA THR A 544 -28.92 -28.53 10.21
C THR A 544 -28.15 -27.42 9.54
N VAL A 545 -27.27 -26.79 10.29
CA VAL A 545 -26.29 -25.81 9.75
C VAL A 545 -24.89 -26.38 9.89
N LYS A 546 -24.16 -26.40 8.79
CA LYS A 546 -22.75 -26.81 8.79
C LYS A 546 -21.85 -25.59 8.62
N GLU A 547 -20.96 -25.37 9.58
CA GLU A 547 -19.95 -24.32 9.52
C GLU A 547 -18.66 -24.89 8.92
N ILE A 548 -18.17 -24.30 7.84
CA ILE A 548 -16.90 -24.61 7.22
C ILE A 548 -15.89 -23.53 7.66
N ARG A 549 -14.78 -23.96 8.24
CA ARG A 549 -13.74 -23.06 8.73
C ARG A 549 -12.78 -22.67 7.61
N MET A 550 -12.16 -21.50 7.73
CA MET A 550 -11.09 -21.07 6.82
C MET A 550 -9.95 -22.10 6.82
N ASN A 551 -9.45 -22.43 5.63
CA ASN A 551 -8.38 -23.41 5.40
C ASN A 551 -8.72 -24.86 5.81
N GLN A 552 -9.96 -25.19 6.11
CA GLN A 552 -10.40 -26.55 6.39
C GLN A 552 -10.15 -27.44 5.15
N ARG A 553 -9.71 -28.69 5.38
CA ARG A 553 -9.58 -29.73 4.36
C ARG A 553 -10.51 -30.90 4.67
N GLY A 554 -10.62 -31.86 3.76
CA GLY A 554 -11.48 -33.03 3.92
C GLY A 554 -12.96 -32.77 3.60
N VAL A 555 -13.25 -31.64 2.96
CA VAL A 555 -14.58 -31.22 2.50
C VAL A 555 -14.71 -31.51 1.01
N SER A 556 -15.87 -32.04 0.58
CA SER A 556 -16.20 -32.19 -0.83
C SER A 556 -17.71 -31.99 -1.03
N TYR A 557 -18.12 -31.61 -2.23
CA TYR A 557 -19.56 -31.52 -2.56
C TYR A 557 -20.29 -32.83 -2.32
N THR A 558 -19.63 -33.96 -2.59
CA THR A 558 -20.22 -35.28 -2.31
C THR A 558 -20.49 -35.50 -0.82
N LYS A 559 -19.58 -35.10 0.07
CA LYS A 559 -19.79 -35.18 1.52
C LYS A 559 -20.83 -34.18 2.03
N LEU A 560 -20.93 -33.02 1.42
CA LEU A 560 -21.86 -31.96 1.83
C LEU A 560 -23.27 -32.23 1.34
N PHE A 561 -23.43 -32.43 0.04
CA PHE A 561 -24.72 -32.45 -0.66
C PHE A 561 -25.19 -33.88 -0.98
N GLY A 562 -24.28 -34.83 -1.18
CA GLY A 562 -24.60 -36.19 -1.63
C GLY A 562 -25.69 -36.89 -0.83
N PRO A 563 -25.72 -36.83 0.54
CA PRO A 563 -26.79 -37.43 1.32
C PRO A 563 -28.19 -36.92 0.98
N TYR A 564 -28.33 -35.63 0.60
CA TYR A 564 -29.59 -34.95 0.30
C TYR A 564 -30.04 -35.15 -1.15
N LEU A 565 -29.08 -35.42 -2.06
CA LEU A 565 -29.31 -35.56 -3.52
C LEU A 565 -29.86 -36.94 -3.93
N ARG A 566 -29.78 -37.93 -3.07
CA ARG A 566 -30.01 -39.35 -3.44
C ARG A 566 -31.36 -39.66 -4.11
N THR A 567 -32.41 -38.97 -3.69
CA THR A 567 -33.79 -39.17 -4.18
C THR A 567 -34.30 -38.00 -5.00
N ALA A 568 -33.42 -37.08 -5.37
CA ALA A 568 -33.75 -35.93 -6.19
C ALA A 568 -33.76 -36.30 -7.67
N HIS A 569 -34.77 -35.87 -8.40
CA HIS A 569 -34.86 -35.92 -9.87
C HIS A 569 -34.77 -34.54 -10.51
N LYS A 570 -35.03 -33.51 -9.70
CA LYS A 570 -34.90 -32.11 -10.12
C LYS A 570 -34.05 -31.32 -9.11
N VAL A 571 -33.03 -30.61 -9.64
CA VAL A 571 -32.11 -29.79 -8.86
C VAL A 571 -32.10 -28.37 -9.42
N GLU A 572 -32.57 -27.40 -8.65
CA GLU A 572 -32.54 -25.98 -8.98
C GLU A 572 -31.39 -25.32 -8.20
N LEU A 573 -30.38 -24.80 -8.90
CA LEU A 573 -29.27 -24.05 -8.34
C LEU A 573 -29.44 -22.55 -8.64
N THR A 574 -29.54 -21.73 -7.64
CA THR A 574 -29.48 -20.27 -7.75
C THR A 574 -28.14 -19.77 -7.22
N ASP A 575 -27.32 -19.20 -8.10
CA ASP A 575 -26.06 -18.56 -7.71
C ASP A 575 -25.73 -17.42 -8.71
N PRO A 576 -25.91 -16.14 -8.31
CA PRO A 576 -25.75 -14.98 -9.18
C PRO A 576 -24.29 -14.73 -9.65
N PHE A 577 -23.33 -15.52 -9.21
CA PHE A 577 -21.91 -15.27 -9.48
C PHE A 577 -21.23 -16.32 -10.34
N ILE A 578 -21.93 -17.18 -11.07
CA ILE A 578 -21.36 -18.18 -11.98
C ILE A 578 -21.03 -17.53 -13.33
N ARG A 579 -19.81 -16.92 -13.43
CA ARG A 579 -19.35 -16.20 -14.64
C ARG A 579 -17.86 -16.31 -14.90
N GLN A 580 -17.04 -16.58 -13.87
CA GLN A 580 -15.59 -16.72 -14.03
C GLN A 580 -15.21 -18.17 -14.31
N PRO A 581 -14.11 -18.45 -15.03
CA PRO A 581 -13.71 -19.83 -15.38
C PRO A 581 -13.68 -20.80 -14.21
N TYR A 582 -13.16 -20.38 -13.04
CA TYR A 582 -13.11 -21.25 -11.84
C TYR A 582 -14.49 -21.49 -11.22
N GLN A 583 -15.45 -20.58 -11.39
CA GLN A 583 -16.83 -20.76 -10.94
C GLN A 583 -17.57 -21.74 -11.84
N ILE A 584 -17.27 -21.72 -13.11
CA ILE A 584 -17.75 -22.69 -14.11
C ILE A 584 -17.15 -24.07 -13.81
N ASP A 585 -15.84 -24.15 -13.47
CA ASP A 585 -15.22 -25.40 -13.01
C ASP A 585 -15.97 -25.94 -11.74
N ASN A 586 -16.31 -25.09 -10.77
CA ASN A 586 -17.11 -25.47 -9.61
C ASN A 586 -18.52 -25.96 -9.98
N LEU A 587 -19.18 -25.33 -10.96
CA LEU A 587 -20.49 -25.77 -11.47
C LEU A 587 -20.38 -27.17 -12.09
N ILE A 588 -19.38 -27.43 -12.93
CA ILE A 588 -19.13 -28.73 -13.55
C ILE A 588 -18.87 -29.81 -12.47
N GLU A 589 -18.05 -29.49 -11.45
CA GLU A 589 -17.80 -30.41 -10.31
C GLU A 589 -19.08 -30.66 -9.50
N PHE A 590 -19.93 -29.65 -9.36
CA PHE A 590 -21.25 -29.82 -8.68
C PHE A 590 -22.18 -30.69 -9.51
N ILE A 591 -22.32 -30.49 -10.82
CA ILE A 591 -23.12 -31.32 -11.73
C ILE A 591 -22.61 -32.78 -11.69
N GLN A 592 -21.31 -32.99 -11.69
CA GLN A 592 -20.72 -34.32 -11.55
C GLN A 592 -21.10 -34.96 -10.20
N THR A 593 -21.09 -34.17 -9.12
CA THR A 593 -21.52 -34.65 -7.78
C THR A 593 -23.01 -35.03 -7.78
N VAL A 594 -23.87 -34.24 -8.38
CA VAL A 594 -25.30 -34.54 -8.52
C VAL A 594 -25.47 -35.88 -9.26
N LYS A 595 -24.85 -36.03 -10.43
CA LYS A 595 -24.91 -37.25 -11.24
C LYS A 595 -24.46 -38.49 -10.47
N GLN A 596 -23.40 -38.40 -9.66
CA GLN A 596 -22.85 -39.52 -8.88
C GLN A 596 -23.67 -39.85 -7.62
N SER A 597 -24.44 -38.89 -7.11
CA SER A 597 -25.15 -39.02 -5.83
C SER A 597 -26.60 -39.46 -6.00
N VAL A 598 -27.22 -39.12 -7.10
CA VAL A 598 -28.60 -39.49 -7.44
C VAL A 598 -28.69 -40.98 -7.73
N ALA A 599 -29.75 -41.65 -7.26
CA ALA A 599 -29.91 -43.11 -7.41
C ALA A 599 -30.20 -43.49 -8.86
N ASP A 600 -30.93 -42.68 -9.60
CA ASP A 600 -31.24 -42.86 -11.01
C ASP A 600 -30.97 -41.55 -11.76
N PRO A 601 -29.88 -41.45 -12.51
CA PRO A 601 -29.57 -40.24 -13.24
C PRO A 601 -30.30 -40.11 -14.61
N GLU A 602 -31.07 -41.10 -15.03
CA GLU A 602 -31.84 -41.03 -16.27
C GLU A 602 -33.07 -40.13 -16.08
N GLY A 603 -33.15 -39.05 -16.83
CA GLY A 603 -34.21 -38.03 -16.69
C GLY A 603 -33.98 -37.01 -15.56
N LEU A 604 -32.75 -36.88 -15.10
CA LEU A 604 -32.36 -35.85 -14.14
C LEU A 604 -32.43 -34.45 -14.74
N GLU A 605 -33.18 -33.56 -14.12
CA GLU A 605 -33.28 -32.16 -14.52
C GLU A 605 -32.39 -31.30 -13.61
N ILE A 606 -31.54 -30.48 -14.21
CA ILE A 606 -30.71 -29.50 -13.49
C ILE A 606 -30.96 -28.11 -14.08
N HIS A 607 -31.45 -27.20 -13.25
CA HIS A 607 -31.70 -25.82 -13.63
C HIS A 607 -30.79 -24.86 -12.91
N LEU A 608 -30.12 -23.95 -13.65
CA LEU A 608 -29.24 -22.92 -13.13
C LEU A 608 -29.87 -21.53 -13.32
N SER A 609 -30.14 -20.80 -12.22
CA SER A 609 -30.41 -19.36 -12.28
C SER A 609 -29.18 -18.57 -11.86
N THR A 610 -28.65 -17.70 -12.74
CA THR A 610 -27.50 -16.84 -12.46
C THR A 610 -27.79 -15.37 -12.78
N ALA A 611 -26.89 -14.43 -12.41
CA ALA A 611 -27.15 -13.01 -12.64
C ALA A 611 -26.88 -12.61 -14.10
N ASN A 612 -27.71 -11.66 -14.56
CA ASN A 612 -27.50 -11.01 -15.86
C ASN A 612 -26.31 -10.02 -15.76
N ASP A 613 -25.21 -10.34 -16.40
CA ASP A 613 -24.04 -9.48 -16.52
C ASP A 613 -23.74 -9.26 -18.01
N ASP A 614 -24.13 -8.09 -18.51
CA ASP A 614 -24.03 -7.76 -19.94
C ASP A 614 -22.61 -7.82 -20.49
N GLU A 615 -21.58 -7.67 -19.67
CA GLU A 615 -20.17 -7.71 -20.06
C GLU A 615 -19.66 -9.16 -20.31
N HIS A 616 -20.15 -10.13 -19.52
CA HIS A 616 -19.68 -11.51 -19.57
C HIS A 616 -20.68 -12.47 -20.23
N ARG A 617 -21.90 -12.03 -20.49
CA ARG A 617 -23.02 -12.84 -20.97
C ARG A 617 -22.73 -13.62 -22.26
N PRO A 618 -22.10 -13.07 -23.31
CA PRO A 618 -21.84 -13.84 -24.54
C PRO A 618 -20.94 -15.05 -24.30
N ASP A 619 -19.84 -14.85 -23.55
CA ASP A 619 -18.86 -15.92 -23.30
C ASP A 619 -19.44 -17.03 -22.40
N VAL A 620 -20.34 -16.67 -21.48
CA VAL A 620 -20.97 -17.60 -20.55
C VAL A 620 -22.08 -18.42 -21.23
N ILE A 621 -22.84 -17.84 -22.16
CA ILE A 621 -23.85 -18.55 -22.96
C ILE A 621 -23.20 -19.68 -23.72
N ASP A 622 -22.12 -19.40 -24.50
CA ASP A 622 -21.42 -20.43 -25.28
C ASP A 622 -20.95 -21.62 -24.43
N ILE A 623 -20.54 -21.33 -23.17
CA ILE A 623 -20.12 -22.38 -22.25
C ILE A 623 -21.30 -23.16 -21.69
N PHE A 624 -22.40 -22.52 -21.33
CA PHE A 624 -23.60 -23.21 -20.82
C PHE A 624 -24.26 -24.05 -21.90
N ASP A 625 -24.30 -23.59 -23.14
CA ASP A 625 -24.75 -24.35 -24.29
C ASP A 625 -23.87 -25.58 -24.51
N ALA A 626 -22.55 -25.46 -24.41
CA ALA A 626 -21.64 -26.60 -24.50
C ALA A 626 -21.84 -27.62 -23.35
N ILE A 627 -22.18 -27.16 -22.12
CA ILE A 627 -22.54 -28.04 -21.00
C ILE A 627 -23.84 -28.77 -21.31
N THR A 628 -24.85 -28.10 -21.85
CA THR A 628 -26.13 -28.67 -22.24
C THR A 628 -25.91 -29.77 -23.27
N ASP A 629 -25.12 -29.48 -24.31
CA ASP A 629 -24.80 -30.45 -25.40
C ASP A 629 -24.02 -31.68 -24.88
N ASP A 630 -23.14 -31.53 -23.89
CA ASP A 630 -22.41 -32.66 -23.28
C ASP A 630 -23.28 -33.51 -22.36
N LEU A 631 -24.27 -32.95 -21.69
CA LEU A 631 -25.14 -33.62 -20.72
C LEU A 631 -26.35 -34.31 -21.35
N ALA A 632 -26.92 -33.76 -22.44
CA ALA A 632 -28.07 -34.32 -23.15
C ALA A 632 -27.89 -35.79 -23.60
N PRO A 633 -26.74 -36.21 -24.21
CA PRO A 633 -26.52 -37.63 -24.57
C PRO A 633 -26.39 -38.55 -23.36
N ARG A 634 -26.24 -38.00 -22.14
CA ARG A 634 -26.10 -38.73 -20.87
C ARG A 634 -27.44 -38.84 -20.12
N GLY A 635 -28.55 -38.39 -20.74
CA GLY A 635 -29.87 -38.41 -20.14
C GLY A 635 -30.13 -37.37 -19.07
N ILE A 636 -29.31 -36.30 -19.03
CA ILE A 636 -29.43 -35.17 -18.06
C ILE A 636 -29.90 -33.95 -18.81
N ASP A 637 -31.02 -33.37 -18.40
CA ASP A 637 -31.55 -32.12 -18.94
C ASP A 637 -30.99 -30.94 -18.15
N PHE A 638 -30.08 -30.17 -18.75
CA PHE A 638 -29.50 -28.96 -18.15
C PHE A 638 -30.07 -27.73 -18.83
N THR A 639 -30.70 -26.87 -18.03
CA THR A 639 -31.29 -25.59 -18.48
C THR A 639 -30.76 -24.45 -17.60
N TYR A 640 -30.78 -23.22 -18.17
CA TYR A 640 -30.31 -22.06 -17.42
C TYR A 640 -31.12 -20.81 -17.78
N ASP A 641 -31.16 -19.85 -16.83
CA ASP A 641 -31.64 -18.48 -17.04
C ASP A 641 -30.75 -17.44 -16.37
N PHE A 642 -31.01 -16.16 -16.66
CA PHE A 642 -30.29 -15.03 -16.12
C PHE A 642 -31.21 -14.16 -15.24
N ASP A 643 -31.88 -14.77 -14.28
CA ASP A 643 -32.75 -14.05 -13.35
C ASP A 643 -31.93 -13.45 -12.20
N ALA A 644 -32.01 -12.13 -12.04
CA ALA A 644 -31.19 -11.38 -11.10
C ALA A 644 -31.68 -11.55 -9.65
N THR A 645 -31.28 -12.62 -8.99
CA THR A 645 -31.49 -12.81 -7.56
C THR A 645 -30.18 -12.67 -6.79
N HIS A 646 -30.23 -12.15 -5.55
CA HIS A 646 -29.07 -12.09 -4.67
C HIS A 646 -28.90 -13.32 -3.79
N ASP A 647 -29.90 -14.20 -3.79
CA ASP A 647 -29.93 -15.39 -2.97
C ASP A 647 -29.11 -16.53 -3.58
N ARG A 648 -28.56 -17.39 -2.72
CA ARG A 648 -27.75 -18.54 -3.14
C ARG A 648 -28.26 -19.78 -2.45
N PHE A 649 -28.90 -20.66 -3.20
CA PHE A 649 -29.44 -21.89 -2.66
C PHE A 649 -29.49 -23.00 -3.73
N ILE A 650 -29.60 -24.25 -3.23
CA ILE A 650 -29.97 -25.41 -4.02
C ILE A 650 -31.35 -25.85 -3.51
N ARG A 651 -32.32 -25.96 -4.41
CA ARG A 651 -33.65 -26.52 -4.11
C ARG A 651 -33.81 -27.86 -4.82
N LEU A 652 -34.32 -28.85 -4.09
CA LEU A 652 -34.51 -30.20 -4.55
C LEU A 652 -36.00 -30.56 -4.54
N ASP A 653 -36.46 -31.35 -5.52
CA ASP A 653 -37.82 -31.83 -5.62
C ASP A 653 -38.23 -32.79 -4.49
N ASN A 654 -37.26 -33.34 -3.76
CA ASN A 654 -37.48 -34.19 -2.59
C ASN A 654 -37.73 -33.39 -1.28
N GLY A 655 -38.01 -32.09 -1.38
CA GLY A 655 -38.37 -31.20 -0.27
C GLY A 655 -37.22 -30.59 0.50
N TRP A 656 -35.97 -30.71 0.04
CA TRP A 656 -34.83 -30.03 0.65
C TRP A 656 -34.45 -28.71 -0.02
N GLN A 657 -34.18 -27.72 0.80
CA GLN A 657 -33.51 -26.46 0.39
C GLN A 657 -32.20 -26.32 1.15
N ILE A 658 -31.13 -26.04 0.41
CA ILE A 658 -29.76 -25.88 0.95
C ILE A 658 -29.34 -24.46 0.69
N ASN A 659 -29.30 -23.61 1.73
CA ASN A 659 -28.89 -22.22 1.61
C ASN A 659 -27.37 -22.12 1.70
N LEU A 660 -26.75 -21.46 0.70
CA LEU A 660 -25.31 -21.41 0.52
C LEU A 660 -24.77 -20.02 0.83
N GLY A 661 -24.02 -19.85 1.90
CA GLY A 661 -23.47 -18.54 2.26
C GLY A 661 -22.51 -17.96 1.22
N ARG A 662 -21.86 -18.82 0.42
CA ARG A 662 -20.90 -18.42 -0.64
C ARG A 662 -21.21 -19.02 -2.03
N GLY A 663 -22.40 -19.58 -2.22
CA GLY A 663 -22.69 -20.34 -3.43
C GLY A 663 -21.84 -21.61 -3.53
N LEU A 664 -21.45 -21.98 -4.73
CA LEU A 664 -20.53 -23.09 -4.98
C LEU A 664 -19.05 -22.72 -4.72
N ASP A 665 -18.73 -21.45 -4.43
CA ASP A 665 -17.36 -20.97 -4.22
C ASP A 665 -16.85 -21.26 -2.79
N ILE A 666 -16.91 -22.53 -2.39
CA ILE A 666 -16.53 -23.03 -1.06
C ILE A 666 -15.01 -23.23 -0.95
N PHE A 667 -14.34 -23.57 -2.05
CA PHE A 667 -12.93 -23.88 -2.08
C PHE A 667 -12.06 -22.69 -2.47
N ASP A 668 -10.81 -22.65 -1.99
CA ASP A 668 -9.81 -21.74 -2.51
C ASP A 668 -9.50 -22.07 -3.98
N LYS A 669 -9.22 -21.03 -4.76
CA LYS A 669 -8.80 -21.19 -6.15
C LYS A 669 -7.51 -22.00 -6.22
N VAL A 670 -7.55 -23.12 -6.93
CA VAL A 670 -6.38 -23.96 -7.12
C VAL A 670 -5.67 -23.61 -8.41
N GLU A 671 -4.34 -23.48 -8.36
CA GLU A 671 -3.55 -23.21 -9.55
C GLU A 671 -3.67 -24.36 -10.59
N ARG A 672 -3.61 -24.02 -11.90
CA ARG A 672 -3.86 -24.94 -13.02
C ARG A 672 -3.01 -26.23 -12.96
N PHE A 673 -1.84 -26.17 -12.35
CA PHE A 673 -0.89 -27.30 -12.29
C PHE A 673 -0.68 -27.84 -10.87
N SER A 674 -1.53 -27.48 -9.89
CA SER A 674 -1.46 -28.00 -8.54
C SER A 674 -2.06 -29.41 -8.46
N ILE A 675 -1.43 -30.29 -7.68
CA ILE A 675 -1.94 -31.63 -7.38
C ILE A 675 -3.24 -31.57 -6.57
N ASP A 676 -3.44 -30.51 -5.77
CA ASP A 676 -4.66 -30.28 -4.99
C ASP A 676 -5.91 -30.08 -5.90
N ARG A 677 -5.72 -29.93 -7.21
CA ARG A 677 -6.83 -29.86 -8.20
C ARG A 677 -7.52 -31.20 -8.40
N ILE A 678 -6.84 -32.32 -8.14
CA ILE A 678 -7.33 -33.68 -8.42
C ILE A 678 -8.45 -34.08 -7.46
N SER A 679 -8.39 -33.62 -6.19
CA SER A 679 -9.37 -33.97 -5.17
C SER A 679 -9.88 -32.72 -4.44
N GLN A 680 -11.21 -32.57 -4.32
CA GLN A 680 -11.81 -31.49 -3.53
C GLN A 680 -11.42 -31.59 -2.05
N GLU A 681 -11.20 -32.80 -1.52
CA GLU A 681 -10.86 -33.03 -0.11
C GLU A 681 -9.46 -32.50 0.25
N ASP A 682 -8.58 -32.40 -0.74
CA ASP A 682 -7.24 -31.86 -0.55
C ASP A 682 -7.19 -30.33 -0.66
N ARG A 683 -8.26 -29.72 -1.18
CA ARG A 683 -8.37 -28.26 -1.31
C ARG A 683 -8.65 -27.60 0.03
N ARG A 684 -8.14 -26.38 0.20
CA ARG A 684 -8.48 -25.55 1.35
C ARG A 684 -9.82 -24.89 1.13
N CYS A 685 -10.65 -24.84 2.18
CA CYS A 685 -11.94 -24.19 2.14
C CYS A 685 -11.87 -22.73 2.59
N LYS A 686 -12.77 -21.93 2.05
CA LYS A 686 -13.10 -20.60 2.55
C LYS A 686 -14.11 -20.74 3.68
N ALA A 687 -14.07 -19.87 4.68
CA ALA A 687 -15.06 -19.88 5.75
C ALA A 687 -16.45 -19.57 5.21
N CYS A 688 -17.44 -20.44 5.46
CA CYS A 688 -18.83 -20.24 5.08
C CYS A 688 -19.77 -21.10 5.93
N SER A 689 -21.05 -20.72 5.96
CA SER A 689 -22.13 -21.45 6.58
C SER A 689 -23.04 -22.02 5.49
N ILE A 690 -23.48 -23.26 5.65
CA ILE A 690 -24.41 -23.96 4.76
C ILE A 690 -25.57 -24.46 5.61
N ALA A 691 -26.79 -24.00 5.35
CA ALA A 691 -27.97 -24.41 6.07
C ALA A 691 -28.83 -25.37 5.23
N PHE A 692 -29.12 -26.52 5.77
CA PHE A 692 -29.99 -27.55 5.19
C PHE A 692 -31.35 -27.48 5.88
N VAL A 693 -32.38 -27.13 5.13
CA VAL A 693 -33.73 -26.87 5.66
C VAL A 693 -34.77 -27.66 4.87
N ARG A 694 -35.74 -28.24 5.54
CA ARG A 694 -36.88 -28.84 4.87
C ARG A 694 -37.93 -27.79 4.56
N ALA A 695 -38.61 -27.93 3.43
CA ALA A 695 -39.71 -27.02 3.03
C ALA A 695 -40.89 -27.01 4.03
N GLU A 696 -41.07 -28.10 4.74
CA GLU A 696 -42.14 -28.23 5.78
C GLU A 696 -41.79 -27.51 7.10
N ASP A 697 -40.54 -27.12 7.32
CA ASP A 697 -40.07 -26.41 8.52
C ASP A 697 -40.13 -24.87 8.35
N GLN A 698 -40.72 -24.35 7.25
CA GLN A 698 -40.80 -22.93 6.91
C GLN A 698 -42.21 -22.29 7.16
N GLU A 699 -43.17 -23.00 7.76
CA GLU A 699 -44.49 -22.44 8.20
C GLU A 699 -44.48 -21.90 9.62
#